data_ee4c343b06d97a42c6bfa1065c5ddc8b
#
_entry.id   ee4c343b06d97a42c6bfa1065c5ddc8b
#
_cell.length_a   1.000
_cell.length_b   1.000
_cell.length_c   1.000
_cell.angle_alpha   90.00
_cell.angle_beta   90.00
_cell.angle_gamma   90.00
#
_symmetry.space_group_name_H-M   'P 1'
#
loop_
_entity.id
_entity.type
_entity.pdbx_description
1 polymer ?
#
loop_
_entity_poly.entity_id
_entity_poly.type
_entity_poly.pdbx_seq_one_letter_code
_entity_poly.pdbx_strand_id
1 'polypeptide(L)'
;MSVRTTADTRPDGRPRLPVWTPARTGPDGRSRLPSWIPDALVVAGYVALAALLTARQWGRPDRLFHQAGDQILFEWMLARAARAVVDGENPLYATALNAPDGVNLMANTSVLGLGVPLTPVTLFLGSQVAFLVAVAACLAGTATAWYVLLRRRFVDSRVAAALGGLVCGFAPGMVAHAGAHLHMAAQFLVPAILAAVFPADGRRVVRPGVWLGLLVAYQAFLGEEVLLFLALAAGVFVLAYAAADRRAARAAAPALLGRLGVGTAVAAPLLAYPLWFQFAGPGSYQGMPFHADTFKLDLASYTASARQTVLGDEYLPGLLAPNPTEENSFFGPGLLVLAVVAVVWLRRRPLVRALAVCGVLFALLSLGTEVRLDGQATGLPGPYRLLVGVPLLDLAVPARLALVCVPVLGILLALATDRVRAATAGAPVPAGGGADPSDAPAGAAGGGPEPAGGRGSNSGLVARGRPAVPVRLLWGGAVAAALLPLAPTPIRTVPVWPVPAFVADGGWRAYVPPGRTVVPVPPVTGAGASPGMLWSARTGLAFDAPGGFFIGPTAAEDPTARWGAPDRPTSVLLRRVAETGEMPAVTDVERRQAVEDLRHWRAAVVVQGGLHLGYPVKHTLDALLGPGREVGGAWVWDVRPLIG
;
A
#
# COMPACT_ATOMS: atom_id res chain seq x y z
N MET A 1 -2.73 14.67 -36.48
CA MET A 1 -1.56 14.21 -37.26
C MET A 1 -1.66 12.70 -37.35
N SER A 2 -2.02 12.23 -38.53
CA SER A 2 -2.25 10.82 -38.88
C SER A 2 -0.92 10.14 -39.09
N VAL A 3 -0.51 9.21 -38.24
CA VAL A 3 0.62 8.32 -38.49
C VAL A 3 0.09 7.13 -39.27
N ARG A 4 0.36 7.13 -40.60
CA ARG A 4 0.22 5.93 -41.43
C ARG A 4 1.29 4.93 -40.99
N THR A 5 0.91 3.89 -40.29
CA THR A 5 1.69 2.66 -40.16
C THR A 5 1.47 1.85 -41.45
N THR A 6 2.43 1.89 -42.38
CA THR A 6 2.53 0.88 -43.43
C THR A 6 2.93 -0.44 -42.76
N ALA A 7 2.03 -1.40 -42.73
CA ALA A 7 2.32 -2.77 -42.33
C ALA A 7 3.22 -3.38 -43.43
N ASP A 8 4.48 -3.64 -43.10
CA ASP A 8 5.43 -4.38 -43.93
C ASP A 8 5.08 -5.88 -43.83
N THR A 9 4.26 -6.36 -44.75
CA THR A 9 3.87 -7.77 -44.88
C THR A 9 4.72 -8.46 -45.93
N ARG A 10 5.04 -9.74 -45.76
CA ARG A 10 5.63 -10.58 -46.80
C ARG A 10 4.63 -10.80 -47.93
N PRO A 11 5.10 -11.20 -49.13
CA PRO A 11 4.21 -11.50 -50.26
C PRO A 11 3.15 -12.59 -49.96
N ASP A 12 3.32 -13.37 -48.90
CA ASP A 12 2.41 -14.44 -48.43
C ASP A 12 1.41 -13.99 -47.37
N GLY A 13 1.31 -12.68 -47.04
CA GLY A 13 0.32 -12.12 -46.12
C GLY A 13 0.56 -12.41 -44.62
N ARG A 14 1.68 -13.04 -44.26
CA ARG A 14 1.97 -13.37 -42.84
C ARG A 14 2.71 -12.25 -42.12
N PRO A 15 2.38 -11.90 -40.87
CA PRO A 15 3.12 -10.90 -40.11
C PRO A 15 4.56 -11.39 -39.85
N ARG A 16 5.54 -10.54 -40.09
CA ARG A 16 6.93 -10.82 -39.69
C ARG A 16 7.03 -10.83 -38.16
N LEU A 17 7.53 -11.92 -37.62
CA LEU A 17 7.99 -11.94 -36.22
C LEU A 17 9.10 -10.89 -36.05
N PRO A 18 9.20 -10.18 -34.91
CA PRO A 18 10.24 -9.21 -34.67
C PRO A 18 11.61 -9.90 -34.72
N VAL A 19 12.34 -9.69 -35.82
CA VAL A 19 13.75 -10.12 -35.93
C VAL A 19 14.57 -9.16 -35.09
N TRP A 20 15.35 -9.72 -34.17
CA TRP A 20 16.30 -8.99 -33.35
C TRP A 20 17.35 -8.36 -34.26
N THR A 21 17.20 -7.07 -34.60
CA THR A 21 18.18 -6.34 -35.37
C THR A 21 19.23 -5.73 -34.45
N PRO A 22 20.52 -5.94 -34.69
CA PRO A 22 21.57 -5.28 -33.93
C PRO A 22 21.48 -3.75 -34.06
N ALA A 23 21.96 -3.04 -33.04
CA ALA A 23 21.87 -1.59 -32.88
C ALA A 23 22.25 -0.85 -34.20
N ARG A 24 21.31 -0.07 -34.75
CA ARG A 24 21.58 0.85 -35.85
C ARG A 24 22.50 1.97 -35.37
N THR A 25 23.67 2.09 -35.91
CA THR A 25 24.54 3.27 -35.77
C THR A 25 23.85 4.48 -36.38
N GLY A 26 23.73 5.58 -35.65
CA GLY A 26 23.27 6.86 -36.17
C GLY A 26 24.33 7.46 -37.12
N PRO A 27 24.00 8.53 -37.89
CA PRO A 27 24.93 9.19 -38.80
C PRO A 27 26.23 9.68 -38.14
N ASP A 28 26.29 9.75 -36.81
CA ASP A 28 27.46 10.21 -36.03
C ASP A 28 28.33 9.05 -35.52
N GLY A 29 28.17 7.82 -36.00
CA GLY A 29 28.97 6.66 -35.58
C GLY A 29 28.83 6.22 -34.12
N ARG A 30 27.94 6.86 -33.32
CA ARG A 30 27.69 6.50 -31.94
C ARG A 30 26.56 5.45 -31.86
N SER A 31 26.84 4.31 -31.26
CA SER A 31 25.84 3.30 -30.96
C SER A 31 24.77 3.88 -30.01
N ARG A 32 23.58 4.13 -30.57
CA ARG A 32 22.44 4.52 -29.69
C ARG A 32 22.01 3.30 -28.92
N LEU A 33 22.05 3.41 -27.58
CA LEU A 33 21.50 2.39 -26.70
C LEU A 33 20.05 2.05 -27.11
N PRO A 34 19.65 0.78 -27.09
CA PRO A 34 18.27 0.37 -27.32
C PRO A 34 17.30 1.20 -26.48
N SER A 35 16.16 1.60 -27.04
CA SER A 35 15.23 2.54 -26.42
C SER A 35 14.63 2.07 -25.08
N TRP A 36 14.69 0.77 -24.79
CA TRP A 36 14.22 0.17 -23.54
C TRP A 36 15.23 0.28 -22.38
N ILE A 37 16.55 0.46 -22.66
CA ILE A 37 17.58 0.50 -21.61
C ILE A 37 17.35 1.62 -20.60
N PRO A 38 17.06 2.88 -20.98
CA PRO A 38 16.76 3.93 -20.01
C PRO A 38 15.55 3.62 -19.12
N ASP A 39 14.52 2.96 -19.67
CA ASP A 39 13.33 2.57 -18.90
C ASP A 39 13.68 1.44 -17.93
N ALA A 40 14.49 0.46 -18.35
CA ALA A 40 14.98 -0.62 -17.48
C ALA A 40 15.87 -0.09 -16.34
N LEU A 41 16.71 0.92 -16.58
CA LEU A 41 17.52 1.56 -15.53
C LEU A 41 16.67 2.27 -14.47
N VAL A 42 15.57 2.92 -14.87
CA VAL A 42 14.62 3.51 -13.90
C VAL A 42 14.01 2.43 -13.03
N VAL A 43 13.52 1.35 -13.64
CA VAL A 43 12.93 0.22 -12.89
C VAL A 43 13.95 -0.43 -11.97
N ALA A 44 15.18 -0.67 -12.46
CA ALA A 44 16.27 -1.21 -11.64
C ALA A 44 16.60 -0.30 -10.45
N GLY A 45 16.55 1.03 -10.63
CA GLY A 45 16.72 2.00 -9.56
C GLY A 45 15.64 1.87 -8.48
N TYR A 46 14.37 1.67 -8.86
CA TYR A 46 13.27 1.44 -7.90
C TYR A 46 13.43 0.11 -7.15
N VAL A 47 13.82 -0.94 -7.86
CA VAL A 47 14.09 -2.25 -7.22
C VAL A 47 15.26 -2.15 -6.24
N ALA A 48 16.34 -1.48 -6.62
CA ALA A 48 17.50 -1.26 -5.74
C ALA A 48 17.12 -0.45 -4.50
N LEU A 49 16.28 0.59 -4.65
CA LEU A 49 15.80 1.38 -3.52
C LEU A 49 14.90 0.54 -2.59
N ALA A 50 14.01 -0.27 -3.13
CA ALA A 50 13.17 -1.18 -2.34
C ALA A 50 14.01 -2.23 -1.60
N ALA A 51 15.03 -2.79 -2.24
CA ALA A 51 15.99 -3.71 -1.61
C ALA A 51 16.77 -3.02 -0.49
N LEU A 52 17.20 -1.76 -0.68
CA LEU A 52 17.86 -0.98 0.36
C LEU A 52 16.95 -0.75 1.57
N LEU A 53 15.66 -0.45 1.34
CA LEU A 53 14.70 -0.22 2.44
C LEU A 53 14.50 -1.46 3.30
N THR A 54 14.53 -2.64 2.71
CA THR A 54 14.35 -3.92 3.41
C THR A 54 15.68 -4.53 3.90
N ALA A 55 16.83 -3.89 3.63
CA ALA A 55 18.17 -4.46 3.82
C ALA A 55 18.47 -4.96 5.24
N ARG A 56 17.89 -4.33 6.28
CA ARG A 56 18.14 -4.66 7.68
C ARG A 56 17.55 -5.99 8.14
N GLN A 57 16.68 -6.60 7.34
CA GLN A 57 16.00 -7.85 7.70
C GLN A 57 16.46 -9.08 6.88
N TRP A 58 17.07 -8.87 5.70
CA TRP A 58 17.55 -9.97 4.88
C TRP A 58 18.62 -10.79 5.62
N GLY A 59 18.39 -12.10 5.73
CA GLY A 59 19.28 -13.02 6.46
C GLY A 59 19.26 -12.83 7.98
N ARG A 60 18.32 -12.09 8.53
CA ARG A 60 18.19 -11.80 9.98
C ARG A 60 16.83 -12.29 10.51
N PRO A 61 16.68 -13.60 10.76
CA PRO A 61 15.42 -14.16 11.28
C PRO A 61 15.11 -13.70 12.71
N ASP A 62 16.10 -13.18 13.42
CA ASP A 62 16.05 -12.62 14.76
C ASP A 62 15.49 -11.19 14.82
N ARG A 63 15.09 -10.62 13.67
CA ARG A 63 14.62 -9.24 13.59
C ARG A 63 13.34 -9.12 12.77
N LEU A 64 12.45 -8.21 13.21
CA LEU A 64 11.27 -7.77 12.48
C LEU A 64 11.32 -6.25 12.28
N PHE A 65 10.51 -5.69 11.38
CA PHE A 65 10.28 -4.26 11.35
C PHE A 65 9.67 -3.80 12.66
N HIS A 66 9.81 -2.53 12.98
CA HIS A 66 9.47 -1.99 14.29
C HIS A 66 7.99 -2.20 14.71
N GLN A 67 7.07 -2.38 13.76
CA GLN A 67 5.69 -2.82 14.00
C GLN A 67 5.58 -4.34 13.88
N ALA A 68 6.20 -5.04 14.83
CA ALA A 68 6.35 -6.49 14.78
C ALA A 68 5.00 -7.24 14.76
N GLY A 69 3.94 -6.71 15.42
CA GLY A 69 2.62 -7.33 15.45
C GLY A 69 2.01 -7.49 14.06
N ASP A 70 1.99 -6.40 13.29
CA ASP A 70 1.44 -6.39 11.94
C ASP A 70 2.29 -7.23 10.98
N GLN A 71 3.63 -7.17 11.09
CA GLN A 71 4.49 -8.02 10.26
C GLN A 71 4.23 -9.51 10.54
N ILE A 72 4.11 -9.92 11.81
CA ILE A 72 3.80 -11.30 12.19
C ILE A 72 2.47 -11.73 11.59
N LEU A 73 1.45 -10.86 11.64
CA LEU A 73 0.15 -11.13 11.02
C LEU A 73 0.31 -11.40 9.52
N PHE A 74 1.02 -10.55 8.78
CA PHE A 74 1.19 -10.76 7.35
C PHE A 74 2.12 -11.93 6.98
N GLU A 75 3.16 -12.23 7.78
CA GLU A 75 3.93 -13.47 7.62
C GLU A 75 3.01 -14.70 7.79
N TRP A 76 2.11 -14.66 8.78
CA TRP A 76 1.13 -15.71 9.01
C TRP A 76 0.13 -15.82 7.85
N MET A 77 -0.41 -14.68 7.34
CA MET A 77 -1.32 -14.66 6.18
C MET A 77 -0.68 -15.24 4.92
N LEU A 78 0.60 -14.93 4.65
CA LEU A 78 1.35 -15.50 3.52
C LEU A 78 1.55 -17.02 3.69
N ALA A 79 1.89 -17.48 4.89
CA ALA A 79 1.99 -18.91 5.21
C ALA A 79 0.64 -19.61 5.02
N ARG A 80 -0.47 -18.98 5.46
CA ARG A 80 -1.83 -19.54 5.29
C ARG A 80 -2.25 -19.63 3.83
N ALA A 81 -1.95 -18.58 3.04
CA ALA A 81 -2.24 -18.62 1.61
C ALA A 81 -1.49 -19.78 0.91
N ALA A 82 -0.20 -19.97 1.26
CA ALA A 82 0.58 -21.07 0.71
C ALA A 82 0.03 -22.46 1.08
N ARG A 83 -0.35 -22.66 2.34
CA ARG A 83 -1.00 -23.91 2.80
C ARG A 83 -2.33 -24.14 2.08
N ALA A 84 -3.17 -23.11 1.99
CA ALA A 84 -4.46 -23.22 1.31
C ALA A 84 -4.31 -23.66 -0.15
N VAL A 85 -3.26 -23.19 -0.85
CA VAL A 85 -2.96 -23.60 -2.23
C VAL A 85 -2.50 -25.07 -2.30
N VAL A 86 -1.64 -25.51 -1.37
CA VAL A 86 -1.08 -26.87 -1.38
C VAL A 86 -2.11 -27.90 -0.95
N ASP A 87 -2.85 -27.62 0.12
CA ASP A 87 -3.78 -28.57 0.73
C ASP A 87 -5.19 -28.48 0.10
N GLY A 88 -5.45 -27.51 -0.79
CA GLY A 88 -6.76 -27.30 -1.41
C GLY A 88 -7.83 -26.81 -0.42
N GLU A 89 -7.43 -26.15 0.66
CA GLU A 89 -8.33 -25.65 1.70
C GLU A 89 -8.94 -24.28 1.33
N ASN A 90 -10.08 -23.96 1.97
CA ASN A 90 -10.69 -22.63 1.82
C ASN A 90 -9.73 -21.54 2.33
N PRO A 91 -9.24 -20.62 1.46
CA PRO A 91 -8.32 -19.56 1.87
C PRO A 91 -8.99 -18.43 2.66
N LEU A 92 -10.34 -18.38 2.71
CA LEU A 92 -11.09 -17.30 3.34
C LEU A 92 -11.35 -17.53 4.84
N TYR A 93 -11.04 -18.75 5.35
CA TYR A 93 -11.21 -19.11 6.75
C TYR A 93 -10.02 -19.92 7.26
N ALA A 94 -9.68 -19.75 8.52
CA ALA A 94 -8.64 -20.56 9.14
C ALA A 94 -9.00 -20.94 10.56
N THR A 95 -8.85 -22.22 10.88
CA THR A 95 -8.95 -22.78 12.23
C THR A 95 -7.60 -22.86 12.94
N ALA A 96 -6.50 -22.74 12.20
CA ALA A 96 -5.14 -22.73 12.76
C ALA A 96 -4.81 -21.46 13.58
N LEU A 97 -5.61 -20.41 13.44
CA LEU A 97 -5.58 -19.18 14.25
C LEU A 97 -6.87 -19.12 15.06
N ASN A 98 -6.79 -18.72 16.32
CA ASN A 98 -7.91 -18.67 17.24
C ASN A 98 -8.62 -20.05 17.37
N ALA A 99 -7.86 -21.12 17.41
CA ALA A 99 -8.41 -22.45 17.54
C ALA A 99 -9.14 -22.64 18.91
N PRO A 100 -10.29 -23.30 18.93
CA PRO A 100 -10.97 -24.02 17.85
C PRO A 100 -11.91 -23.15 17.01
N ASP A 101 -12.18 -21.89 17.40
CA ASP A 101 -13.25 -21.06 16.84
C ASP A 101 -12.92 -20.56 15.42
N GLY A 102 -11.64 -20.37 15.10
CA GLY A 102 -11.17 -19.92 13.81
C GLY A 102 -11.36 -18.42 13.55
N VAL A 103 -10.97 -17.97 12.35
CA VAL A 103 -10.99 -16.56 11.94
C VAL A 103 -11.45 -16.43 10.49
N ASN A 104 -12.33 -15.45 10.24
CA ASN A 104 -12.70 -15.01 8.91
C ASN A 104 -11.57 -14.18 8.29
N LEU A 105 -10.81 -14.77 7.38
CA LEU A 105 -9.64 -14.12 6.80
C LEU A 105 -10.04 -13.10 5.73
N MET A 106 -11.21 -13.22 5.10
CA MET A 106 -11.67 -12.21 4.16
C MET A 106 -11.98 -10.89 4.86
N ALA A 107 -12.51 -10.95 6.09
CA ALA A 107 -12.74 -9.78 6.93
C ALA A 107 -11.45 -9.25 7.59
N ASN A 108 -10.31 -9.92 7.44
CA ASN A 108 -9.01 -9.58 8.06
C ASN A 108 -7.90 -9.22 7.07
N THR A 109 -8.24 -8.76 5.88
CA THR A 109 -7.27 -8.29 4.86
C THR A 109 -6.18 -9.33 4.57
N SER A 110 -6.59 -10.53 4.15
CA SER A 110 -5.73 -11.71 4.01
C SER A 110 -4.63 -11.61 2.95
N VAL A 111 -4.57 -10.55 2.16
CA VAL A 111 -3.61 -10.28 1.07
C VAL A 111 -3.39 -11.48 0.12
N LEU A 112 -4.46 -12.25 -0.15
CA LEU A 112 -4.39 -13.43 -1.02
C LEU A 112 -3.83 -13.12 -2.41
N GLY A 113 -4.05 -11.89 -2.91
CA GLY A 113 -3.47 -11.40 -4.15
C GLY A 113 -1.94 -11.35 -4.16
N LEU A 114 -1.28 -11.33 -2.99
CA LEU A 114 0.16 -11.51 -2.84
C LEU A 114 0.51 -12.93 -2.40
N GLY A 115 -0.22 -13.49 -1.45
CA GLY A 115 0.09 -14.78 -0.84
C GLY A 115 0.06 -15.92 -1.85
N VAL A 116 -0.96 -15.98 -2.72
CA VAL A 116 -1.09 -17.03 -3.73
C VAL A 116 0.08 -17.01 -4.73
N PRO A 117 0.43 -15.88 -5.38
CA PRO A 117 1.60 -15.83 -6.27
C PRO A 117 2.94 -16.10 -5.57
N LEU A 118 3.05 -15.75 -4.29
CA LEU A 118 4.27 -15.95 -3.49
C LEU A 118 4.34 -17.34 -2.82
N THR A 119 3.38 -18.23 -3.06
CA THR A 119 3.39 -19.61 -2.53
C THR A 119 4.74 -20.30 -2.72
N PRO A 120 5.39 -20.31 -3.91
CA PRO A 120 6.69 -20.94 -4.05
C PRO A 120 7.76 -20.32 -3.15
N VAL A 121 7.79 -18.98 -3.03
CA VAL A 121 8.74 -18.30 -2.15
C VAL A 121 8.49 -18.66 -0.68
N THR A 122 7.22 -18.68 -0.26
CA THR A 122 6.83 -19.03 1.11
C THR A 122 7.21 -20.46 1.47
N LEU A 123 6.99 -21.41 0.57
CA LEU A 123 7.28 -22.83 0.81
C LEU A 123 8.79 -23.14 0.84
N PHE A 124 9.57 -22.51 -0.07
CA PHE A 124 10.99 -22.85 -0.20
C PHE A 124 11.91 -21.96 0.64
N LEU A 125 11.51 -20.70 0.91
CA LEU A 125 12.35 -19.70 1.57
C LEU A 125 11.75 -19.18 2.90
N GLY A 126 10.53 -19.59 3.22
CA GLY A 126 9.82 -19.20 4.44
C GLY A 126 9.00 -17.91 4.34
N SER A 127 8.11 -17.71 5.29
CA SER A 127 7.14 -16.59 5.33
C SER A 127 7.81 -15.22 5.46
N GLN A 128 8.93 -15.10 6.20
CA GLN A 128 9.66 -13.85 6.33
C GLN A 128 10.26 -13.38 5.00
N VAL A 129 10.89 -14.30 4.24
CA VAL A 129 11.44 -13.96 2.92
C VAL A 129 10.33 -13.59 1.97
N ALA A 130 9.19 -14.32 1.99
CA ALA A 130 8.01 -13.99 1.19
C ALA A 130 7.48 -12.58 1.53
N PHE A 131 7.43 -12.21 2.81
CA PHE A 131 7.05 -10.88 3.25
C PHE A 131 7.99 -9.79 2.71
N LEU A 132 9.31 -9.98 2.82
CA LEU A 132 10.30 -9.02 2.30
C LEU A 132 10.23 -8.86 0.78
N VAL A 133 10.04 -9.96 0.05
CA VAL A 133 9.81 -9.94 -1.41
C VAL A 133 8.52 -9.19 -1.74
N ALA A 134 7.43 -9.43 -0.99
CA ALA A 134 6.17 -8.73 -1.16
C ALA A 134 6.32 -7.22 -0.94
N VAL A 135 6.97 -6.79 0.14
CA VAL A 135 7.24 -5.37 0.44
C VAL A 135 8.02 -4.72 -0.71
N ALA A 136 9.12 -5.36 -1.14
CA ALA A 136 9.94 -4.83 -2.22
C ALA A 136 9.16 -4.74 -3.55
N ALA A 137 8.36 -5.77 -3.87
CA ALA A 137 7.51 -5.80 -5.05
C ALA A 137 6.40 -4.73 -5.01
N CYS A 138 5.79 -4.49 -3.85
CA CYS A 138 4.76 -3.45 -3.68
C CYS A 138 5.34 -2.05 -3.92
N LEU A 139 6.46 -1.70 -3.30
CA LEU A 139 7.08 -0.38 -3.46
C LEU A 139 7.59 -0.16 -4.89
N ALA A 140 8.48 -1.04 -5.37
CA ALA A 140 9.06 -0.94 -6.70
C ALA A 140 8.01 -1.10 -7.81
N GLY A 141 7.04 -1.99 -7.61
CA GLY A 141 5.92 -2.21 -8.52
C GLY A 141 5.03 -0.98 -8.64
N THR A 142 4.69 -0.34 -7.52
CA THR A 142 3.88 0.90 -7.49
C THR A 142 4.63 2.02 -8.21
N ALA A 143 5.92 2.26 -7.89
CA ALA A 143 6.73 3.26 -8.56
C ALA A 143 6.81 3.02 -10.09
N THR A 144 7.04 1.76 -10.49
CA THR A 144 7.12 1.34 -11.89
C THR A 144 5.79 1.54 -12.62
N ALA A 145 4.68 1.13 -12.01
CA ALA A 145 3.36 1.27 -12.63
C ALA A 145 2.99 2.74 -12.85
N TRP A 146 3.28 3.62 -11.87
CA TRP A 146 3.11 5.07 -12.03
C TRP A 146 4.07 5.65 -13.07
N TYR A 147 5.36 5.26 -13.08
CA TYR A 147 6.31 5.66 -14.11
C TYR A 147 5.77 5.36 -15.52
N VAL A 148 5.29 4.14 -15.72
CA VAL A 148 4.74 3.69 -17.03
C VAL A 148 3.49 4.49 -17.40
N LEU A 149 2.57 4.72 -16.47
CA LEU A 149 1.35 5.50 -16.70
C LEU A 149 1.72 6.95 -17.05
N LEU A 150 2.56 7.59 -16.25
CA LEU A 150 3.01 8.98 -16.47
C LEU A 150 3.69 9.13 -17.82
N ARG A 151 4.64 8.25 -18.14
CA ARG A 151 5.41 8.24 -19.38
C ARG A 151 4.53 8.05 -20.62
N ARG A 152 3.48 7.23 -20.52
CA ARG A 152 2.61 6.92 -21.65
C ARG A 152 1.46 7.90 -21.85
N ARG A 153 1.09 8.68 -20.82
CA ARG A 153 -0.15 9.47 -20.83
C ARG A 153 0.00 10.95 -20.50
N PHE A 154 0.99 11.33 -19.72
CA PHE A 154 1.04 12.65 -19.12
C PHE A 154 2.28 13.47 -19.50
N VAL A 155 3.44 12.83 -19.71
CA VAL A 155 4.72 13.51 -19.89
C VAL A 155 5.60 12.83 -20.96
N ASP A 156 6.38 13.64 -21.67
CA ASP A 156 7.33 13.15 -22.68
C ASP A 156 8.71 12.84 -22.09
N SER A 157 9.04 13.47 -20.95
CA SER A 157 10.33 13.30 -20.29
C SER A 157 10.35 12.05 -19.40
N ARG A 158 11.31 11.11 -19.65
CA ARG A 158 11.57 9.98 -18.76
C ARG A 158 11.94 10.41 -17.35
N VAL A 159 12.72 11.49 -17.20
CA VAL A 159 13.11 12.02 -15.89
C VAL A 159 11.89 12.53 -15.14
N ALA A 160 10.99 13.25 -15.81
CA ALA A 160 9.75 13.73 -15.18
C ALA A 160 8.87 12.55 -14.72
N ALA A 161 8.70 11.54 -15.58
CA ALA A 161 7.95 10.32 -15.23
C ALA A 161 8.62 9.55 -14.07
N ALA A 162 9.96 9.46 -14.07
CA ALA A 162 10.71 8.77 -13.03
C ALA A 162 10.59 9.48 -11.67
N LEU A 163 10.66 10.80 -11.62
CA LEU A 163 10.43 11.58 -10.38
C LEU A 163 9.01 11.39 -9.85
N GLY A 164 8.00 11.43 -10.75
CA GLY A 164 6.61 11.18 -10.35
C GLY A 164 6.40 9.77 -9.82
N GLY A 165 6.95 8.75 -10.51
CA GLY A 165 6.91 7.36 -10.06
C GLY A 165 7.63 7.15 -8.73
N LEU A 166 8.79 7.79 -8.52
CA LEU A 166 9.54 7.77 -7.26
C LEU A 166 8.66 8.27 -6.10
N VAL A 167 8.02 9.44 -6.25
CA VAL A 167 7.11 9.96 -5.22
C VAL A 167 5.96 9.01 -4.97
N CYS A 168 5.31 8.49 -6.02
CA CYS A 168 4.17 7.59 -5.87
C CYS A 168 4.51 6.27 -5.16
N GLY A 169 5.71 5.73 -5.35
CA GLY A 169 6.09 4.44 -4.74
C GLY A 169 6.86 4.56 -3.44
N PHE A 170 7.51 5.69 -3.17
CA PHE A 170 8.45 5.84 -2.06
C PHE A 170 8.23 7.09 -1.20
N ALA A 171 7.08 7.77 -1.33
CA ALA A 171 6.71 8.81 -0.39
C ALA A 171 6.69 8.28 1.05
N PRO A 172 6.91 9.13 2.07
CA PRO A 172 6.98 8.70 3.48
C PRO A 172 5.84 7.80 3.91
N GLY A 173 4.58 8.11 3.56
CA GLY A 173 3.43 7.26 3.88
C GLY A 173 3.51 5.87 3.25
N MET A 174 4.02 5.74 2.02
CA MET A 174 4.21 4.43 1.38
C MET A 174 5.29 3.60 2.09
N VAL A 175 6.37 4.25 2.54
CA VAL A 175 7.46 3.59 3.29
C VAL A 175 7.00 3.22 4.70
N ALA A 176 6.21 4.06 5.35
CA ALA A 176 5.61 3.78 6.65
C ALA A 176 4.74 2.52 6.60
N HIS A 177 3.84 2.43 5.63
CA HIS A 177 3.02 1.22 5.42
C HIS A 177 3.83 -0.01 5.01
N ALA A 178 4.90 0.15 4.25
CA ALA A 178 5.79 -0.97 3.90
C ALA A 178 6.41 -1.65 5.13
N GLY A 179 6.52 -0.94 6.25
CA GLY A 179 6.99 -1.46 7.53
C GLY A 179 6.05 -2.47 8.20
N ALA A 180 4.75 -2.52 7.80
CA ALA A 180 3.78 -3.38 8.44
C ALA A 180 2.51 -3.65 7.59
N HIS A 181 1.88 -2.62 7.02
CA HIS A 181 0.58 -2.72 6.35
C HIS A 181 0.73 -3.08 4.86
N LEU A 182 1.02 -4.35 4.58
CA LEU A 182 1.30 -4.85 3.24
C LEU A 182 0.16 -4.54 2.24
N HIS A 183 -1.10 -4.61 2.69
CA HIS A 183 -2.29 -4.29 1.90
C HIS A 183 -2.35 -2.82 1.46
N MET A 184 -1.86 -1.90 2.29
CA MET A 184 -1.80 -0.46 1.95
C MET A 184 -0.62 -0.13 1.02
N ALA A 185 0.50 -0.86 1.14
CA ALA A 185 1.65 -0.73 0.25
C ALA A 185 1.38 -1.30 -1.16
N ALA A 186 0.42 -2.22 -1.32
CA ALA A 186 0.11 -2.93 -2.55
C ALA A 186 -0.73 -2.09 -3.53
N GLN A 187 -0.20 -0.96 -4.01
CA GLN A 187 -0.89 -0.02 -4.90
C GLN A 187 -0.46 -0.12 -6.38
N PHE A 188 0.30 -1.14 -6.75
CA PHE A 188 0.85 -1.28 -8.11
C PHE A 188 -0.22 -1.47 -9.21
N LEU A 189 -1.45 -1.88 -8.85
CA LEU A 189 -2.57 -1.97 -9.79
C LEU A 189 -3.33 -0.64 -9.97
N VAL A 190 -3.21 0.30 -9.05
CA VAL A 190 -3.91 1.61 -9.11
C VAL A 190 -3.70 2.32 -10.46
N PRO A 191 -2.46 2.46 -10.99
CA PRO A 191 -2.25 3.08 -12.30
C PRO A 191 -2.91 2.32 -13.45
N ALA A 192 -2.98 0.98 -13.38
CA ALA A 192 -3.64 0.16 -14.40
C ALA A 192 -5.17 0.30 -14.33
N ILE A 193 -5.75 0.36 -13.13
CA ILE A 193 -7.18 0.64 -12.91
C ILE A 193 -7.52 2.01 -13.48
N LEU A 194 -6.75 3.06 -13.17
CA LEU A 194 -6.93 4.39 -13.73
C LEU A 194 -6.81 4.41 -15.26
N ALA A 195 -5.86 3.63 -15.83
CA ALA A 195 -5.73 3.50 -17.27
C ALA A 195 -6.92 2.79 -17.93
N ALA A 196 -7.60 1.89 -17.22
CA ALA A 196 -8.82 1.21 -17.68
C ALA A 196 -10.05 2.13 -17.57
N VAL A 197 -10.16 2.91 -16.49
CA VAL A 197 -11.22 3.92 -16.32
C VAL A 197 -11.10 5.02 -17.37
N PHE A 198 -9.88 5.53 -17.62
CA PHE A 198 -9.57 6.62 -18.55
C PHE A 198 -8.63 6.14 -19.66
N PRO A 199 -9.06 5.30 -20.63
CA PRO A 199 -8.18 4.79 -21.69
C PRO A 199 -7.76 5.91 -22.67
N ALA A 200 -6.66 5.70 -23.43
CA ALA A 200 -6.19 6.67 -24.44
C ALA A 200 -7.22 6.88 -25.56
N ASP A 201 -7.85 5.81 -26.01
CA ASP A 201 -9.02 5.86 -26.86
C ASP A 201 -10.27 5.94 -25.96
N GLY A 202 -10.70 7.15 -25.67
CA GLY A 202 -11.84 7.43 -24.78
C GLY A 202 -13.18 6.83 -25.22
N ARG A 203 -13.28 6.36 -26.49
CA ARG A 203 -14.51 5.77 -27.05
C ARG A 203 -14.65 4.28 -26.77
N ARG A 204 -13.55 3.56 -26.51
CA ARG A 204 -13.60 2.13 -26.21
C ARG A 204 -14.27 1.87 -24.86
N VAL A 205 -15.23 0.93 -24.81
CA VAL A 205 -16.01 0.58 -23.62
C VAL A 205 -15.72 -0.84 -23.15
N VAL A 206 -15.96 -1.85 -23.97
CA VAL A 206 -15.97 -3.26 -23.52
C VAL A 206 -14.59 -3.72 -23.02
N ARG A 207 -13.56 -3.65 -23.86
CA ARG A 207 -12.24 -4.16 -23.47
C ARG A 207 -11.64 -3.48 -22.23
N PRO A 208 -11.64 -2.12 -22.12
CA PRO A 208 -11.22 -1.47 -20.88
C PRO A 208 -12.12 -1.79 -19.69
N GLY A 209 -13.45 -1.93 -19.91
CA GLY A 209 -14.39 -2.31 -18.85
C GLY A 209 -14.11 -3.71 -18.29
N VAL A 210 -13.84 -4.70 -19.15
CA VAL A 210 -13.45 -6.05 -18.71
C VAL A 210 -12.15 -6.00 -17.90
N TRP A 211 -11.12 -5.30 -18.38
CA TRP A 211 -9.89 -5.13 -17.61
C TRP A 211 -10.13 -4.41 -16.28
N LEU A 212 -10.99 -3.39 -16.25
CA LEU A 212 -11.38 -2.71 -15.02
C LEU A 212 -11.96 -3.70 -14.01
N GLY A 213 -12.92 -4.53 -14.44
CA GLY A 213 -13.54 -5.51 -13.55
C GLY A 213 -12.55 -6.54 -12.99
N LEU A 214 -11.67 -7.07 -13.85
CA LEU A 214 -10.64 -8.03 -13.42
C LEU A 214 -9.62 -7.40 -12.45
N LEU A 215 -9.16 -6.17 -12.74
CA LEU A 215 -8.21 -5.46 -11.90
C LEU A 215 -8.83 -5.08 -10.54
N VAL A 216 -10.09 -4.64 -10.52
CA VAL A 216 -10.82 -4.35 -9.28
C VAL A 216 -10.99 -5.62 -8.46
N ALA A 217 -11.40 -6.74 -9.09
CA ALA A 217 -11.53 -8.01 -8.40
C ALA A 217 -10.19 -8.48 -7.80
N TYR A 218 -9.09 -8.35 -8.55
CA TYR A 218 -7.77 -8.71 -8.03
C TYR A 218 -7.30 -7.77 -6.90
N GLN A 219 -7.52 -6.45 -7.03
CA GLN A 219 -7.16 -5.46 -6.00
C GLN A 219 -7.92 -5.69 -4.70
N ALA A 220 -9.16 -6.20 -4.73
CA ALA A 220 -9.90 -6.56 -3.52
C ALA A 220 -9.15 -7.61 -2.68
N PHE A 221 -8.45 -8.56 -3.30
CA PHE A 221 -7.60 -9.52 -2.61
C PHE A 221 -6.20 -8.99 -2.24
N LEU A 222 -5.86 -7.76 -2.61
CA LEU A 222 -4.66 -7.06 -2.15
C LEU A 222 -4.99 -6.13 -0.97
N GLY A 223 -6.07 -5.36 -1.08
CA GLY A 223 -6.50 -4.40 -0.07
C GLY A 223 -7.72 -3.62 -0.53
N GLU A 224 -8.85 -3.84 0.10
CA GLU A 224 -10.15 -3.20 -0.22
C GLU A 224 -10.16 -1.71 0.11
N GLU A 225 -9.47 -1.30 1.18
CA GLU A 225 -9.38 0.10 1.60
C GLU A 225 -8.73 0.96 0.51
N VAL A 226 -7.74 0.44 -0.21
CA VAL A 226 -7.13 1.10 -1.38
C VAL A 226 -8.14 1.30 -2.50
N LEU A 227 -9.04 0.32 -2.75
CA LEU A 227 -10.13 0.46 -3.72
C LEU A 227 -11.13 1.53 -3.30
N LEU A 228 -11.50 1.58 -2.04
CA LEU A 228 -12.39 2.60 -1.50
C LEU A 228 -11.81 4.00 -1.72
N PHE A 229 -10.56 4.21 -1.34
CA PHE A 229 -9.89 5.50 -1.54
C PHE A 229 -9.75 5.87 -3.01
N LEU A 230 -9.43 4.90 -3.86
CA LEU A 230 -9.35 5.10 -5.31
C LEU A 230 -10.73 5.48 -5.90
N ALA A 231 -11.80 4.83 -5.49
CA ALA A 231 -13.16 5.13 -5.95
C ALA A 231 -13.60 6.53 -5.52
N LEU A 232 -13.37 6.89 -4.25
CA LEU A 232 -13.67 8.23 -3.73
C LEU A 232 -12.84 9.31 -4.44
N ALA A 233 -11.54 9.09 -4.60
CA ALA A 233 -10.65 10.02 -5.29
C ALA A 233 -11.03 10.18 -6.77
N ALA A 234 -11.35 9.09 -7.47
CA ALA A 234 -11.82 9.13 -8.85
C ALA A 234 -13.15 9.87 -8.98
N GLY A 235 -14.09 9.66 -8.04
CA GLY A 235 -15.35 10.39 -7.97
C GLY A 235 -15.16 11.91 -7.81
N VAL A 236 -14.36 12.32 -6.81
CA VAL A 236 -14.00 13.73 -6.57
C VAL A 236 -13.29 14.33 -7.79
N PHE A 237 -12.33 13.59 -8.36
CA PHE A 237 -11.63 14.03 -9.56
C PHE A 237 -12.56 14.25 -10.75
N VAL A 238 -13.48 13.32 -11.03
CA VAL A 238 -14.46 13.43 -12.12
C VAL A 238 -15.38 14.64 -11.91
N LEU A 239 -15.88 14.85 -10.70
CA LEU A 239 -16.72 16.00 -10.37
C LEU A 239 -15.96 17.32 -10.52
N ALA A 240 -14.74 17.42 -10.00
CA ALA A 240 -13.90 18.60 -10.11
C ALA A 240 -13.49 18.89 -11.57
N TYR A 241 -13.19 17.83 -12.35
CA TYR A 241 -12.89 17.96 -13.77
C TYR A 241 -14.13 18.42 -14.55
N ALA A 242 -15.31 17.87 -14.26
CA ALA A 242 -16.57 18.27 -14.87
C ALA A 242 -16.95 19.73 -14.56
N ALA A 243 -16.66 20.21 -13.35
CA ALA A 243 -16.81 21.61 -12.98
C ALA A 243 -15.84 22.52 -13.76
N ALA A 244 -14.62 22.02 -14.03
CA ALA A 244 -13.58 22.74 -14.76
C ALA A 244 -13.77 22.74 -16.29
N ASP A 245 -14.35 21.66 -16.85
CA ASP A 245 -14.63 21.49 -18.29
C ASP A 245 -15.89 20.63 -18.49
N ARG A 246 -17.04 21.28 -18.43
CA ARG A 246 -18.36 20.63 -18.55
C ARG A 246 -18.57 19.98 -19.92
N ARG A 247 -18.01 20.57 -21.00
CA ARG A 247 -18.20 20.08 -22.36
C ARG A 247 -17.46 18.75 -22.54
N ALA A 248 -16.18 18.71 -22.18
CA ALA A 248 -15.39 17.49 -22.25
C ALA A 248 -15.96 16.38 -21.35
N ALA A 249 -16.38 16.73 -20.14
CA ALA A 249 -16.98 15.77 -19.20
C ALA A 249 -18.28 15.14 -19.74
N ARG A 250 -19.20 15.94 -20.30
CA ARG A 250 -20.43 15.42 -20.91
C ARG A 250 -20.15 14.51 -22.11
N ALA A 251 -19.17 14.85 -22.93
CA ALA A 251 -18.77 14.03 -24.06
C ALA A 251 -18.15 12.69 -23.65
N ALA A 252 -17.43 12.64 -22.51
CA ALA A 252 -16.80 11.44 -21.99
C ALA A 252 -17.74 10.55 -21.14
N ALA A 253 -18.80 11.12 -20.57
CA ALA A 253 -19.67 10.45 -19.59
C ALA A 253 -20.29 9.13 -20.10
N PRO A 254 -20.87 9.01 -21.32
CA PRO A 254 -21.47 7.74 -21.74
C PRO A 254 -20.46 6.60 -21.82
N ALA A 255 -19.26 6.86 -22.33
CA ALA A 255 -18.22 5.85 -22.43
C ALA A 255 -17.64 5.48 -21.04
N LEU A 256 -17.53 6.44 -20.11
CA LEU A 256 -17.14 6.20 -18.72
C LEU A 256 -18.16 5.31 -18.01
N LEU A 257 -19.44 5.68 -18.07
CA LEU A 257 -20.51 4.89 -17.46
C LEU A 257 -20.60 3.48 -18.05
N GLY A 258 -20.44 3.36 -19.38
CA GLY A 258 -20.39 2.05 -20.03
C GLY A 258 -19.23 1.18 -19.53
N ARG A 259 -18.02 1.74 -19.35
CA ARG A 259 -16.86 1.02 -18.78
C ARG A 259 -17.11 0.60 -17.33
N LEU A 260 -17.68 1.49 -16.53
CA LEU A 260 -18.06 1.16 -15.15
C LEU A 260 -19.09 0.04 -15.12
N GLY A 261 -20.14 0.10 -15.97
CA GLY A 261 -21.14 -0.96 -16.08
C GLY A 261 -20.56 -2.31 -16.48
N VAL A 262 -19.70 -2.35 -17.51
CA VAL A 262 -18.99 -3.59 -17.90
C VAL A 262 -18.07 -4.07 -16.80
N GLY A 263 -17.32 -3.15 -16.15
CA GLY A 263 -16.43 -3.46 -15.04
C GLY A 263 -17.18 -4.08 -13.85
N THR A 264 -18.32 -3.52 -13.49
CA THR A 264 -19.18 -4.07 -12.44
C THR A 264 -19.74 -5.44 -12.84
N ALA A 265 -20.19 -5.61 -14.08
CA ALA A 265 -20.69 -6.90 -14.57
C ALA A 265 -19.62 -8.02 -14.52
N VAL A 266 -18.33 -7.67 -14.62
CA VAL A 266 -17.22 -8.62 -14.49
C VAL A 266 -16.82 -8.81 -13.03
N ALA A 267 -16.68 -7.72 -12.26
CA ALA A 267 -16.20 -7.79 -10.87
C ALA A 267 -17.24 -8.41 -9.91
N ALA A 268 -18.54 -8.09 -10.09
CA ALA A 268 -19.57 -8.54 -9.17
C ALA A 268 -19.65 -10.08 -9.02
N PRO A 269 -19.70 -10.89 -10.10
CA PRO A 269 -19.73 -12.33 -9.93
C PRO A 269 -18.44 -12.88 -9.33
N LEU A 270 -17.26 -12.28 -9.61
CA LEU A 270 -15.98 -12.71 -9.06
C LEU A 270 -15.87 -12.41 -7.55
N LEU A 271 -16.48 -11.33 -7.09
CA LEU A 271 -16.44 -10.90 -5.70
C LEU A 271 -17.69 -11.31 -4.89
N ALA A 272 -18.73 -11.85 -5.52
CA ALA A 272 -20.00 -12.16 -4.84
C ALA A 272 -19.78 -13.10 -3.64
N TYR A 273 -19.09 -14.22 -3.83
CA TYR A 273 -18.81 -15.17 -2.75
C TYR A 273 -17.82 -14.61 -1.71
N PRO A 274 -16.67 -14.02 -2.08
CA PRO A 274 -15.76 -13.41 -1.11
C PRO A 274 -16.42 -12.31 -0.25
N LEU A 275 -17.19 -11.41 -0.85
CA LEU A 275 -17.88 -10.35 -0.11
C LEU A 275 -19.00 -10.89 0.78
N TRP A 276 -19.77 -11.87 0.27
CA TRP A 276 -20.74 -12.57 1.13
C TRP A 276 -20.05 -13.21 2.32
N PHE A 277 -18.91 -13.88 2.09
CA PHE A 277 -18.14 -14.52 3.16
C PHE A 277 -17.63 -13.51 4.18
N GLN A 278 -17.17 -12.34 3.73
CA GLN A 278 -16.68 -11.27 4.58
C GLN A 278 -17.77 -10.72 5.52
N PHE A 279 -18.96 -10.43 4.97
CA PHE A 279 -20.01 -9.70 5.70
C PHE A 279 -21.07 -10.60 6.34
N ALA A 280 -21.19 -11.85 5.91
CA ALA A 280 -22.21 -12.78 6.37
C ALA A 280 -21.70 -14.22 6.59
N GLY A 281 -20.41 -14.48 6.37
CA GLY A 281 -19.79 -15.77 6.61
C GLY A 281 -19.45 -16.01 8.09
N PRO A 282 -18.94 -17.21 8.43
CA PRO A 282 -18.52 -17.52 9.80
C PRO A 282 -17.49 -16.52 10.29
N GLY A 283 -17.64 -16.04 11.54
CA GLY A 283 -16.72 -15.09 12.16
C GLY A 283 -16.76 -13.68 11.55
N SER A 284 -17.81 -13.33 10.79
CA SER A 284 -18.06 -11.96 10.36
C SER A 284 -18.38 -11.05 11.56
N TYR A 285 -18.03 -9.75 11.42
CA TYR A 285 -18.23 -8.76 12.47
C TYR A 285 -18.71 -7.44 11.89
N GLN A 286 -19.12 -6.52 12.76
CA GLN A 286 -19.63 -5.20 12.40
C GLN A 286 -18.84 -4.09 13.10
N GLY A 287 -18.57 -3.00 12.37
CA GLY A 287 -17.82 -1.85 12.86
C GLY A 287 -16.31 -2.08 12.86
N MET A 288 -15.63 -1.24 13.64
CA MET A 288 -14.17 -1.30 13.84
C MET A 288 -13.88 -1.44 15.34
N PRO A 289 -12.79 -2.13 15.73
CA PRO A 289 -12.43 -2.30 17.15
C PRO A 289 -11.83 -1.04 17.78
N PHE A 290 -11.96 0.11 17.14
CA PHE A 290 -11.48 1.42 17.59
C PHE A 290 -12.36 2.53 17.04
N HIS A 291 -12.33 3.70 17.70
CA HIS A 291 -13.03 4.88 17.21
C HIS A 291 -12.28 5.51 16.04
N ALA A 292 -13.02 6.12 15.09
CA ALA A 292 -12.44 6.81 13.93
C ALA A 292 -11.38 7.85 14.31
N ASP A 293 -11.53 8.52 15.47
CA ASP A 293 -10.58 9.50 15.98
C ASP A 293 -9.25 8.93 16.51
N THR A 294 -9.15 7.61 16.68
CA THR A 294 -7.92 6.99 17.13
C THR A 294 -6.79 7.18 16.12
N PHE A 295 -7.11 7.17 14.83
CA PHE A 295 -6.14 7.27 13.75
C PHE A 295 -6.43 8.50 12.88
N LYS A 296 -6.16 9.71 13.41
CA LYS A 296 -6.22 10.99 12.70
C LYS A 296 -4.86 11.64 12.65
N LEU A 297 -4.62 12.49 11.65
CA LEU A 297 -3.37 13.21 11.45
C LEU A 297 -3.40 14.58 12.11
N ASP A 298 -2.22 15.03 12.52
CA ASP A 298 -1.98 16.39 12.96
C ASP A 298 -1.70 17.30 11.76
N LEU A 299 -2.20 18.52 11.76
CA LEU A 299 -1.98 19.48 10.67
C LEU A 299 -0.49 19.80 10.46
N ALA A 300 0.31 19.86 11.53
CA ALA A 300 1.75 20.11 11.43
C ALA A 300 2.50 18.96 10.73
N SER A 301 1.97 17.73 10.73
CA SER A 301 2.60 16.57 10.08
C SER A 301 2.83 16.77 8.58
N TYR A 302 2.02 17.60 7.90
CA TYR A 302 2.18 17.87 6.47
C TYR A 302 3.51 18.54 6.11
N THR A 303 4.09 19.31 7.03
CA THR A 303 5.37 19.99 6.86
C THR A 303 6.52 19.33 7.62
N ALA A 304 6.24 18.32 8.41
CA ALA A 304 7.26 17.57 9.17
C ALA A 304 7.97 16.53 8.31
N SER A 305 9.09 16.01 8.83
CA SER A 305 9.83 14.87 8.26
C SER A 305 9.40 13.59 8.96
N ALA A 306 9.13 12.53 8.18
CA ALA A 306 8.82 11.20 8.71
C ALA A 306 10.06 10.52 9.29
N ARG A 307 9.88 9.62 10.26
CA ARG A 307 11.00 8.92 10.94
C ARG A 307 11.89 8.09 10.02
N GLN A 308 11.34 7.57 8.92
CA GLN A 308 12.09 6.76 7.94
C GLN A 308 12.65 7.60 6.81
N THR A 309 13.06 8.83 7.06
CA THR A 309 13.68 9.74 6.09
C THR A 309 15.04 10.23 6.58
N VAL A 310 15.85 10.82 5.69
CA VAL A 310 17.20 11.33 6.02
C VAL A 310 17.15 12.42 7.10
N LEU A 311 16.15 13.28 7.09
CA LEU A 311 15.95 14.30 8.12
C LEU A 311 14.95 13.85 9.21
N GLY A 312 14.56 12.59 9.22
CA GLY A 312 13.61 12.05 10.19
C GLY A 312 14.24 11.81 11.57
N ASP A 313 13.44 12.03 12.60
CA ASP A 313 13.73 11.68 13.99
C ASP A 313 12.59 10.82 14.58
N GLU A 314 12.61 10.55 15.89
CA GLU A 314 11.54 9.81 16.58
C GLU A 314 10.55 10.72 17.28
N TYR A 315 10.95 11.94 17.62
CA TYR A 315 10.18 12.83 18.49
C TYR A 315 8.97 13.43 17.75
N LEU A 316 9.22 14.15 16.65
CA LEU A 316 8.15 14.82 15.91
C LEU A 316 7.12 13.83 15.33
N PRO A 317 7.52 12.75 14.63
CA PRO A 317 6.55 11.79 14.17
C PRO A 317 5.79 11.09 15.31
N GLY A 318 6.44 10.86 16.45
CA GLY A 318 5.77 10.30 17.63
C GLY A 318 4.69 11.21 18.24
N LEU A 319 4.82 12.53 18.06
CA LEU A 319 3.84 13.52 18.49
C LEU A 319 2.70 13.70 17.47
N LEU A 320 3.03 13.67 16.18
CA LEU A 320 2.15 14.12 15.08
C LEU A 320 1.42 12.99 14.36
N ALA A 321 1.87 11.73 14.49
CA ALA A 321 1.22 10.56 13.91
C ALA A 321 0.68 9.62 14.97
N PRO A 322 -0.42 8.89 14.70
CA PRO A 322 -0.99 7.93 15.64
C PRO A 322 -0.03 6.80 16.03
N ASN A 323 0.76 6.34 15.07
CA ASN A 323 1.79 5.32 15.22
C ASN A 323 2.76 5.34 14.02
N PRO A 324 3.86 4.57 14.06
CA PRO A 324 4.89 4.58 13.01
C PRO A 324 4.43 4.15 11.61
N THR A 325 3.33 3.44 11.48
CA THR A 325 2.81 3.00 10.17
C THR A 325 1.80 3.97 9.56
N GLU A 326 1.36 4.98 10.32
CA GLU A 326 0.38 5.97 9.90
C GLU A 326 1.00 7.36 9.64
N GLU A 327 2.27 7.41 9.24
CA GLU A 327 2.96 8.65 8.85
C GLU A 327 2.60 9.05 7.40
N ASN A 328 1.31 9.23 7.12
CA ASN A 328 0.75 9.33 5.78
C ASN A 328 0.88 10.70 5.12
N SER A 329 1.09 11.75 5.91
CA SER A 329 1.05 13.16 5.49
C SER A 329 2.41 13.88 5.51
N PHE A 330 3.49 13.22 5.88
CA PHE A 330 4.81 13.82 6.06
C PHE A 330 5.48 14.16 4.72
N PHE A 331 4.87 15.09 3.96
CA PHE A 331 5.34 15.46 2.63
C PHE A 331 6.48 16.50 2.64
N GLY A 332 6.71 17.14 3.78
CA GLY A 332 7.71 18.18 3.96
C GLY A 332 7.40 19.49 3.21
N PRO A 333 7.95 20.63 3.65
CA PRO A 333 7.61 21.93 3.10
C PRO A 333 8.05 22.09 1.64
N GLY A 334 9.20 21.50 1.26
CA GLY A 334 9.75 21.63 -0.09
C GLY A 334 8.85 21.02 -1.16
N LEU A 335 8.34 19.81 -0.94
CA LEU A 335 7.45 19.14 -1.90
C LEU A 335 6.10 19.85 -2.01
N LEU A 336 5.55 20.34 -0.88
CA LEU A 336 4.32 21.12 -0.87
C LEU A 336 4.46 22.44 -1.61
N VAL A 337 5.57 23.17 -1.43
CA VAL A 337 5.86 24.39 -2.19
C VAL A 337 5.94 24.11 -3.69
N LEU A 338 6.66 23.05 -4.09
CA LEU A 338 6.70 22.64 -5.50
C LEU A 338 5.33 22.29 -6.07
N ALA A 339 4.48 21.64 -5.28
CA ALA A 339 3.10 21.32 -5.69
C ALA A 339 2.26 22.59 -5.88
N VAL A 340 2.34 23.55 -4.94
CA VAL A 340 1.66 24.86 -5.06
C VAL A 340 2.16 25.61 -6.29
N VAL A 341 3.47 25.68 -6.51
CA VAL A 341 4.06 26.30 -7.70
C VAL A 341 3.54 25.62 -8.97
N ALA A 342 3.51 24.29 -9.01
CA ALA A 342 2.98 23.53 -10.15
C ALA A 342 1.50 23.86 -10.41
N VAL A 343 0.67 23.89 -9.36
CA VAL A 343 -0.76 24.23 -9.46
C VAL A 343 -0.95 25.64 -9.99
N VAL A 344 -0.28 26.63 -9.41
CA VAL A 344 -0.39 28.04 -9.82
C VAL A 344 0.07 28.24 -11.27
N TRP A 345 1.20 27.62 -11.64
CA TRP A 345 1.75 27.72 -12.98
C TRP A 345 0.90 27.05 -14.04
N LEU A 346 0.34 25.86 -13.72
CA LEU A 346 -0.44 25.04 -14.66
C LEU A 346 -1.96 25.16 -14.47
N ARG A 347 -2.46 26.12 -13.66
CA ARG A 347 -3.86 26.29 -13.25
C ARG A 347 -4.88 26.39 -14.41
N ARG A 348 -4.43 26.74 -15.61
CA ARG A 348 -5.30 26.79 -16.79
C ARG A 348 -5.71 25.41 -17.29
N ARG A 349 -4.97 24.34 -16.90
CA ARG A 349 -5.28 22.95 -17.28
C ARG A 349 -6.39 22.41 -16.36
N PRO A 350 -7.54 21.93 -16.91
CA PRO A 350 -8.61 21.34 -16.10
C PRO A 350 -8.12 20.17 -15.21
N LEU A 351 -7.22 19.34 -15.76
CA LEU A 351 -6.55 18.25 -15.04
C LEU A 351 -5.90 18.74 -13.72
N VAL A 352 -5.13 19.83 -13.79
CA VAL A 352 -4.38 20.34 -12.63
C VAL A 352 -5.33 20.89 -11.57
N ARG A 353 -6.41 21.56 -11.99
CA ARG A 353 -7.46 22.04 -11.06
C ARG A 353 -8.15 20.90 -10.35
N ALA A 354 -8.52 19.83 -11.10
CA ALA A 354 -9.15 18.66 -10.52
C ALA A 354 -8.21 17.92 -9.55
N LEU A 355 -6.94 17.78 -9.89
CA LEU A 355 -5.93 17.20 -8.98
C LEU A 355 -5.75 18.05 -7.72
N ALA A 356 -5.71 19.38 -7.83
CA ALA A 356 -5.58 20.26 -6.68
C ALA A 356 -6.79 20.15 -5.73
N VAL A 357 -8.03 20.12 -6.27
CA VAL A 357 -9.24 19.92 -5.47
C VAL A 357 -9.19 18.56 -4.76
N CYS A 358 -8.80 17.50 -5.49
CA CYS A 358 -8.66 16.17 -4.92
C CYS A 358 -7.64 16.16 -3.78
N GLY A 359 -6.43 16.68 -4.00
CA GLY A 359 -5.39 16.73 -2.98
C GLY A 359 -5.80 17.51 -1.74
N VAL A 360 -6.38 18.71 -1.89
CA VAL A 360 -6.82 19.52 -0.76
C VAL A 360 -7.94 18.85 0.02
N LEU A 361 -8.95 18.30 -0.67
CA LEU A 361 -10.08 17.64 0.01
C LEU A 361 -9.60 16.44 0.84
N PHE A 362 -8.79 15.56 0.26
CA PHE A 362 -8.31 14.39 0.98
C PHE A 362 -7.30 14.72 2.09
N ALA A 363 -6.50 15.78 1.92
CA ALA A 363 -5.69 16.33 2.99
C ALA A 363 -6.53 16.82 4.17
N LEU A 364 -7.63 17.53 3.91
CA LEU A 364 -8.54 17.99 4.95
C LEU A 364 -9.26 16.82 5.64
N LEU A 365 -9.76 15.85 4.87
CA LEU A 365 -10.46 14.68 5.43
C LEU A 365 -9.54 13.85 6.34
N SER A 366 -8.23 13.79 6.06
CA SER A 366 -7.29 13.01 6.88
C SER A 366 -7.06 13.57 8.29
N LEU A 367 -7.49 14.80 8.56
CA LEU A 367 -7.38 15.43 9.88
C LEU A 367 -8.40 14.88 10.90
N GLY A 368 -9.30 13.98 10.47
CA GLY A 368 -10.28 13.35 11.36
C GLY A 368 -11.48 14.21 11.70
N THR A 369 -12.14 13.94 12.82
CA THR A 369 -13.36 14.65 13.27
C THR A 369 -13.06 15.93 14.03
N GLU A 370 -11.83 16.10 14.52
CA GLU A 370 -11.31 17.29 15.19
C GLU A 370 -9.87 17.54 14.72
N VAL A 371 -9.58 18.78 14.33
CA VAL A 371 -8.25 19.20 13.90
C VAL A 371 -7.29 19.26 15.09
N ARG A 372 -6.10 18.65 14.93
CA ARG A 372 -4.98 18.78 15.85
C ARG A 372 -3.88 19.63 15.23
N LEU A 373 -3.12 20.34 16.07
CA LEU A 373 -1.95 21.09 15.71
C LEU A 373 -0.87 20.91 16.78
N ASP A 374 0.32 20.51 16.38
CA ASP A 374 1.46 20.23 17.27
C ASP A 374 1.10 19.31 18.45
N GLY A 375 0.35 18.26 18.17
CA GLY A 375 -0.09 17.27 19.16
C GLY A 375 -1.28 17.72 20.02
N GLN A 376 -1.75 18.95 19.90
CA GLN A 376 -2.84 19.52 20.71
C GLN A 376 -4.15 19.57 19.93
N ALA A 377 -5.27 19.28 20.60
CA ALA A 377 -6.60 19.50 20.06
C ALA A 377 -6.89 21.01 19.94
N THR A 378 -7.38 21.43 18.77
CA THR A 378 -7.66 22.87 18.51
C THR A 378 -9.10 23.28 18.85
N GLY A 379 -9.99 22.30 19.08
CA GLY A 379 -11.43 22.55 19.20
C GLY A 379 -12.13 22.81 17.85
N LEU A 380 -11.38 22.87 16.73
CA LEU A 380 -11.97 23.07 15.41
C LEU A 380 -12.50 21.73 14.87
N PRO A 381 -13.75 21.69 14.37
CA PRO A 381 -14.31 20.48 13.79
C PRO A 381 -13.56 20.10 12.51
N GLY A 382 -13.11 18.86 12.42
CA GLY A 382 -12.48 18.31 11.23
C GLY A 382 -13.52 17.81 10.21
N PRO A 383 -13.23 17.92 8.89
CA PRO A 383 -14.20 17.59 7.83
C PRO A 383 -14.64 16.13 7.81
N TYR A 384 -13.85 15.19 8.31
CA TYR A 384 -14.22 13.77 8.39
C TYR A 384 -15.48 13.54 9.26
N ARG A 385 -15.82 14.47 10.15
CA ARG A 385 -17.05 14.45 10.93
C ARG A 385 -18.32 14.25 10.08
N LEU A 386 -18.30 14.73 8.82
CA LEU A 386 -19.41 14.58 7.88
C LEU A 386 -19.54 13.15 7.33
N LEU A 387 -18.55 12.30 7.52
CA LEU A 387 -18.51 10.92 7.03
C LEU A 387 -18.78 9.88 8.11
N VAL A 388 -18.79 10.30 9.39
CA VAL A 388 -19.10 9.42 10.52
C VAL A 388 -20.55 8.94 10.41
N GLY A 389 -20.77 7.63 10.53
CA GLY A 389 -22.08 6.99 10.38
C GLY A 389 -22.55 6.80 8.94
N VAL A 390 -21.75 7.21 7.94
CA VAL A 390 -22.06 6.88 6.55
C VAL A 390 -21.51 5.48 6.26
N PRO A 391 -22.36 4.50 5.85
CA PRO A 391 -21.94 3.13 5.62
C PRO A 391 -20.69 3.04 4.71
N LEU A 392 -19.75 2.17 5.06
CA LEU A 392 -18.43 1.97 4.45
C LEU A 392 -17.44 3.12 4.68
N LEU A 393 -17.88 4.38 4.79
CA LEU A 393 -16.99 5.51 4.99
C LEU A 393 -16.54 5.64 6.45
N ASP A 394 -17.38 5.26 7.39
CA ASP A 394 -17.05 5.19 8.83
C ASP A 394 -16.11 4.05 9.20
N LEU A 395 -15.91 3.08 8.27
CA LEU A 395 -14.90 2.01 8.41
C LEU A 395 -13.51 2.44 7.90
N ALA A 396 -13.40 3.58 7.20
CA ALA A 396 -12.14 4.07 6.69
C ALA A 396 -11.32 4.73 7.81
N VAL A 397 -10.01 4.51 7.80
CA VAL A 397 -9.07 5.18 8.73
C VAL A 397 -8.77 6.58 8.21
N PRO A 398 -9.14 7.67 8.95
CA PRO A 398 -8.97 9.04 8.47
C PRO A 398 -7.54 9.37 8.04
N ALA A 399 -6.55 8.98 8.85
CA ALA A 399 -5.12 9.21 8.56
C ALA A 399 -4.70 8.71 7.18
N ARG A 400 -5.25 7.59 6.71
CA ARG A 400 -4.90 6.95 5.43
C ARG A 400 -5.42 7.68 4.21
N LEU A 401 -6.42 8.55 4.37
CA LEU A 401 -6.94 9.39 3.27
C LEU A 401 -5.85 10.31 2.71
N ALA A 402 -4.83 10.68 3.50
CA ALA A 402 -3.67 11.43 3.02
C ALA A 402 -2.87 10.69 1.93
N LEU A 403 -2.95 9.37 1.84
CA LEU A 403 -2.29 8.60 0.77
C LEU A 403 -2.79 8.97 -0.63
N VAL A 404 -4.01 9.50 -0.76
CA VAL A 404 -4.53 10.03 -2.03
C VAL A 404 -3.72 11.24 -2.49
N CYS A 405 -3.12 11.99 -1.57
CA CYS A 405 -2.25 13.13 -1.92
C CYS A 405 -0.95 12.67 -2.61
N VAL A 406 -0.46 11.45 -2.34
CA VAL A 406 0.79 10.94 -2.89
C VAL A 406 0.81 10.94 -4.43
N PRO A 407 -0.14 10.27 -5.14
CA PRO A 407 -0.19 10.34 -6.59
C PRO A 407 -0.49 11.74 -7.12
N VAL A 408 -1.26 12.56 -6.41
CA VAL A 408 -1.49 13.97 -6.80
C VAL A 408 -0.17 14.74 -6.85
N LEU A 409 0.65 14.65 -5.79
CA LEU A 409 1.96 15.29 -5.72
C LEU A 409 2.92 14.76 -6.79
N GLY A 410 2.96 13.43 -6.99
CA GLY A 410 3.78 12.79 -8.02
C GLY A 410 3.41 13.24 -9.43
N ILE A 411 2.12 13.33 -9.77
CA ILE A 411 1.64 13.79 -11.08
C ILE A 411 1.97 15.28 -11.27
N LEU A 412 1.72 16.14 -10.27
CA LEU A 412 2.02 17.57 -10.34
C LEU A 412 3.52 17.83 -10.54
N LEU A 413 4.38 17.12 -9.80
CA LEU A 413 5.83 17.20 -9.94
C LEU A 413 6.28 16.78 -11.35
N ALA A 414 5.74 15.66 -11.86
CA ALA A 414 6.04 15.18 -13.20
C ALA A 414 5.63 16.20 -14.28
N LEU A 415 4.40 16.75 -14.20
CA LEU A 415 3.91 17.74 -15.17
C LEU A 415 4.74 19.03 -15.15
N ALA A 416 5.12 19.54 -13.97
CA ALA A 416 5.94 20.74 -13.84
C ALA A 416 7.36 20.50 -14.39
N THR A 417 7.98 19.35 -14.04
CA THR A 417 9.31 18.99 -14.51
C THR A 417 9.35 18.82 -16.05
N ASP A 418 8.34 18.18 -16.62
CA ASP A 418 8.23 18.04 -18.08
C ASP A 418 8.10 19.39 -18.77
N ARG A 419 7.29 20.28 -18.20
CA ARG A 419 7.10 21.65 -18.72
C ARG A 419 8.40 22.46 -18.71
N VAL A 420 9.18 22.39 -17.63
CA VAL A 420 10.51 23.05 -17.55
C VAL A 420 11.42 22.52 -18.64
N ARG A 421 11.47 21.20 -18.81
CA ARG A 421 12.33 20.56 -19.82
C ARG A 421 11.93 20.93 -21.25
N ALA A 422 10.63 20.96 -21.55
CA ALA A 422 10.11 21.37 -22.85
C ALA A 422 10.43 22.84 -23.17
N ALA A 423 10.17 23.76 -22.22
CA ALA A 423 10.44 25.17 -22.39
C ALA A 423 11.93 25.49 -22.63
N THR A 424 12.83 24.67 -22.09
CA THR A 424 14.28 24.86 -22.21
C THR A 424 14.92 24.07 -23.35
N ALA A 425 14.17 23.16 -24.04
CA ALA A 425 14.65 22.43 -25.21
C ALA A 425 14.46 23.18 -26.52
N GLY A 426 13.83 24.36 -26.51
CA GLY A 426 13.51 25.12 -27.72
C GLY A 426 12.40 24.51 -28.60
N ALA A 427 11.71 23.47 -28.11
CA ALA A 427 10.56 22.89 -28.78
C ALA A 427 9.36 23.86 -28.75
N PRO A 428 8.61 24.01 -29.87
CA PRO A 428 7.39 24.83 -29.86
C PRO A 428 6.44 24.26 -28.80
N VAL A 429 6.02 25.12 -27.91
CA VAL A 429 5.00 24.76 -26.93
C VAL A 429 3.70 24.54 -27.69
N PRO A 430 3.03 23.39 -27.63
CA PRO A 430 1.69 23.27 -28.17
C PRO A 430 0.80 24.29 -27.46
N ALA A 431 0.34 25.30 -28.20
CA ALA A 431 -0.68 26.21 -27.74
C ALA A 431 -1.89 25.36 -27.37
N GLY A 432 -2.29 25.41 -26.11
CA GLY A 432 -3.46 24.68 -25.62
C GLY A 432 -4.68 25.05 -26.44
N GLY A 433 -5.33 24.03 -26.94
CA GLY A 433 -6.50 23.89 -27.75
C GLY A 433 -7.39 25.09 -28.04
N GLY A 434 -7.84 25.18 -29.28
CA GLY A 434 -9.00 25.92 -29.70
C GLY A 434 -8.69 27.11 -30.63
N ALA A 435 -8.22 26.83 -31.83
CA ALA A 435 -8.59 27.65 -32.96
C ALA A 435 -9.35 26.74 -33.94
N ASP A 436 -10.62 27.01 -34.08
CA ASP A 436 -11.51 26.40 -35.05
C ASP A 436 -11.00 26.77 -36.45
N PRO A 437 -10.85 25.82 -37.44
CA PRO A 437 -10.39 26.14 -38.80
C PRO A 437 -11.45 26.87 -39.65
N SER A 438 -12.56 27.34 -39.10
CA SER A 438 -13.69 27.92 -39.82
C SER A 438 -13.69 29.44 -39.98
N ASP A 439 -12.69 30.17 -39.41
CA ASP A 439 -12.63 31.64 -39.57
C ASP A 439 -11.45 32.07 -40.46
N ALA A 440 -11.49 31.70 -41.70
CA ALA A 440 -10.71 32.36 -42.75
C ALA A 440 -11.67 33.16 -43.67
N PRO A 441 -11.55 34.50 -43.75
CA PRO A 441 -12.33 35.24 -44.72
C PRO A 441 -11.77 35.00 -46.12
N ALA A 442 -12.67 34.57 -46.99
CA ALA A 442 -12.43 34.49 -48.44
C ALA A 442 -12.37 35.90 -49.05
N GLY A 443 -11.40 36.13 -49.88
CA GLY A 443 -11.48 37.16 -50.92
C GLY A 443 -10.28 38.08 -51.06
N ALA A 444 -9.45 37.91 -52.09
CA ALA A 444 -9.29 38.77 -53.24
C ALA A 444 -7.98 38.44 -54.01
N ALA A 445 -8.17 38.05 -55.23
CA ALA A 445 -7.13 37.95 -56.22
C ALA A 445 -6.73 39.35 -56.77
N GLY A 446 -5.44 39.53 -57.09
CA GLY A 446 -4.99 40.71 -57.84
C GLY A 446 -3.47 40.73 -58.00
N GLY A 447 -3.01 40.53 -59.22
CA GLY A 447 -1.62 40.34 -59.60
C GLY A 447 -0.82 41.59 -59.93
N GLY A 448 0.49 41.37 -60.22
CA GLY A 448 1.40 42.16 -61.03
C GLY A 448 2.43 42.98 -60.26
N PRO A 449 3.52 43.45 -60.90
CA PRO A 449 4.84 42.82 -60.75
C PRO A 449 5.86 43.74 -60.03
N GLU A 450 7.04 43.17 -59.75
CA GLU A 450 8.24 43.81 -59.19
C GLU A 450 8.65 45.12 -59.82
N PRO A 451 9.42 46.01 -59.12
CA PRO A 451 10.84 46.10 -59.42
C PRO A 451 11.78 46.20 -58.19
N ALA A 452 13.01 45.85 -58.53
CA ALA A 452 14.22 45.76 -57.80
C ALA A 452 14.71 47.05 -57.08
N GLY A 453 15.45 46.86 -55.98
CA GLY A 453 16.52 47.74 -55.58
C GLY A 453 16.34 48.35 -54.15
N GLY A 454 17.18 47.95 -53.21
CA GLY A 454 17.35 48.65 -51.99
C GLY A 454 18.14 47.83 -50.93
N ARG A 455 19.50 47.95 -51.01
CA ARG A 455 20.37 47.49 -49.90
C ARG A 455 20.08 48.32 -48.65
N GLY A 456 19.53 47.72 -47.65
CA GLY A 456 19.42 48.24 -46.28
C GLY A 456 19.94 47.19 -45.32
N SER A 457 21.19 47.30 -44.90
CA SER A 457 21.78 46.53 -43.82
C SER A 457 21.11 46.92 -42.51
N ASN A 458 20.08 46.21 -42.11
CA ASN A 458 19.63 46.21 -40.74
C ASN A 458 20.22 44.98 -40.07
N SER A 459 21.35 45.17 -39.40
CA SER A 459 21.86 44.29 -38.35
C SER A 459 20.87 44.25 -37.22
N GLY A 460 19.79 43.49 -37.41
CA GLY A 460 18.91 43.06 -36.34
C GLY A 460 19.74 42.25 -35.36
N LEU A 461 20.07 42.83 -34.23
CA LEU A 461 20.53 42.15 -33.05
C LEU A 461 19.52 41.03 -32.75
N VAL A 462 19.76 39.84 -33.30
CA VAL A 462 19.15 38.61 -32.80
C VAL A 462 19.64 38.50 -31.36
N ALA A 463 18.80 38.93 -30.46
CA ALA A 463 18.97 38.65 -29.04
C ALA A 463 19.13 37.14 -28.89
N ARG A 464 20.39 36.71 -28.87
CA ARG A 464 20.77 35.36 -28.46
C ARG A 464 20.33 35.16 -27.03
N GLY A 465 19.06 34.75 -26.86
CA GLY A 465 18.49 34.34 -25.62
C GLY A 465 19.25 33.13 -25.06
N ARG A 466 20.26 33.39 -24.27
CA ARG A 466 20.88 32.42 -23.40
C ARG A 466 20.31 32.63 -22.01
N PRO A 467 19.35 31.80 -21.58
CA PRO A 467 19.51 31.11 -20.30
C PRO A 467 18.70 29.82 -20.16
N ALA A 468 18.80 28.85 -21.09
CA ALA A 468 18.11 27.58 -20.91
C ALA A 468 18.77 26.70 -19.83
N VAL A 469 20.07 26.81 -19.67
CA VAL A 469 20.86 26.03 -18.70
C VAL A 469 20.55 26.42 -17.24
N PRO A 470 20.55 27.70 -16.84
CA PRO A 470 20.28 28.05 -15.45
C PRO A 470 18.87 27.67 -14.94
N VAL A 471 17.83 27.73 -15.78
CA VAL A 471 16.47 27.36 -15.37
C VAL A 471 16.36 25.87 -15.07
N ARG A 472 17.00 25.00 -15.88
CA ARG A 472 17.02 23.56 -15.61
C ARG A 472 17.79 23.23 -14.33
N LEU A 473 18.91 23.88 -14.10
CA LEU A 473 19.71 23.71 -12.89
C LEU A 473 18.96 24.20 -11.65
N LEU A 474 18.34 25.37 -11.73
CA LEU A 474 17.52 25.91 -10.64
C LEU A 474 16.34 24.98 -10.30
N TRP A 475 15.62 24.48 -11.33
CA TRP A 475 14.55 23.51 -11.12
C TRP A 475 15.07 22.20 -10.53
N GLY A 476 16.16 21.66 -11.07
CA GLY A 476 16.82 20.46 -10.56
C GLY A 476 17.26 20.61 -9.11
N GLY A 477 17.85 21.76 -8.77
CA GLY A 477 18.22 22.10 -7.40
C GLY A 477 17.01 22.20 -6.47
N ALA A 478 15.92 22.84 -6.92
CA ALA A 478 14.68 22.93 -6.13
C ALA A 478 14.04 21.55 -5.90
N VAL A 479 14.00 20.69 -6.94
CA VAL A 479 13.51 19.32 -6.80
C VAL A 479 14.40 18.49 -5.86
N ALA A 480 15.73 18.62 -5.98
CA ALA A 480 16.65 17.94 -5.09
C ALA A 480 16.49 18.42 -3.64
N ALA A 481 16.42 19.74 -3.41
CA ALA A 481 16.19 20.32 -2.08
C ALA A 481 14.85 19.89 -1.47
N ALA A 482 13.82 19.64 -2.28
CA ALA A 482 12.53 19.16 -1.81
C ALA A 482 12.51 17.64 -1.51
N LEU A 483 13.20 16.83 -2.30
CA LEU A 483 13.12 15.37 -2.21
C LEU A 483 14.25 14.73 -1.37
N LEU A 484 15.44 15.34 -1.28
CA LEU A 484 16.54 14.78 -0.47
C LEU A 484 16.20 14.67 1.03
N PRO A 485 15.54 15.67 1.66
CA PRO A 485 15.08 15.52 3.04
C PRO A 485 14.13 14.35 3.25
N LEU A 486 13.32 14.04 2.25
CA LEU A 486 12.33 12.96 2.24
C LEU A 486 12.89 11.63 1.74
N ALA A 487 14.19 11.59 1.36
CA ALA A 487 14.81 10.36 0.87
C ALA A 487 14.70 9.27 1.94
N PRO A 488 14.11 8.11 1.60
CA PRO A 488 13.83 7.09 2.60
C PRO A 488 15.11 6.38 3.05
N THR A 489 15.15 6.04 4.33
CA THR A 489 16.21 5.26 4.96
C THR A 489 15.77 3.81 5.19
N PRO A 490 16.71 2.85 5.34
CA PRO A 490 16.38 1.46 5.63
C PRO A 490 15.44 1.33 6.84
N ILE A 491 14.33 0.62 6.67
CA ILE A 491 13.27 0.48 7.67
C ILE A 491 13.87 -0.07 8.97
N ARG A 492 13.52 0.57 10.09
CA ARG A 492 14.02 0.18 11.41
C ARG A 492 13.49 -1.18 11.80
N THR A 493 14.32 -1.93 12.51
CA THR A 493 14.00 -3.27 12.96
C THR A 493 14.15 -3.38 14.47
N VAL A 494 13.33 -4.23 15.05
CA VAL A 494 13.40 -4.63 16.47
C VAL A 494 13.81 -6.09 16.58
N PRO A 495 14.50 -6.49 17.65
CA PRO A 495 14.73 -7.91 17.91
C PRO A 495 13.40 -8.63 18.15
N VAL A 496 13.34 -9.87 17.74
CA VAL A 496 12.20 -10.75 18.00
C VAL A 496 12.65 -11.97 18.78
N TRP A 497 11.72 -12.53 19.52
CA TRP A 497 11.97 -13.74 20.29
C TRP A 497 12.32 -14.90 19.35
N PRO A 498 13.38 -15.67 19.66
CA PRO A 498 13.71 -16.86 18.88
C PRO A 498 12.57 -17.88 18.95
N VAL A 499 12.36 -18.60 17.86
CA VAL A 499 11.48 -19.77 17.89
C VAL A 499 12.19 -20.84 18.72
N PRO A 500 11.60 -21.34 19.83
CA PRO A 500 12.23 -22.38 20.63
C PRO A 500 12.51 -23.64 19.80
N ALA A 501 13.61 -24.33 20.06
CA ALA A 501 13.91 -25.59 19.37
C ALA A 501 12.80 -26.64 19.56
N PHE A 502 12.15 -26.67 20.74
CA PHE A 502 10.97 -27.48 20.98
C PHE A 502 9.88 -27.28 19.91
N VAL A 503 9.70 -26.04 19.44
CA VAL A 503 8.71 -25.71 18.41
C VAL A 503 9.32 -25.95 17.02
N ALA A 504 10.50 -25.44 16.76
CA ALA A 504 11.15 -25.47 15.45
C ALA A 504 11.43 -26.91 14.98
N ASP A 505 11.92 -27.78 15.89
CA ASP A 505 12.28 -29.18 15.59
C ASP A 505 11.09 -30.13 15.73
N GLY A 506 9.90 -29.61 16.03
CA GLY A 506 8.67 -30.39 16.11
C GLY A 506 8.51 -31.24 17.36
N GLY A 507 9.22 -30.92 18.47
CA GLY A 507 9.09 -31.62 19.75
C GLY A 507 7.67 -31.66 20.31
N TRP A 508 6.84 -30.65 19.96
CA TRP A 508 5.42 -30.59 20.31
C TRP A 508 4.60 -31.76 19.74
N ARG A 509 5.02 -32.41 18.63
CA ARG A 509 4.29 -33.53 18.00
C ARG A 509 4.10 -34.73 18.93
N ALA A 510 4.99 -34.91 19.91
CA ALA A 510 4.85 -35.96 20.91
C ALA A 510 3.67 -35.73 21.88
N TYR A 511 3.18 -34.49 21.96
CA TYR A 511 2.12 -34.08 22.87
C TYR A 511 0.78 -33.86 22.18
N VAL A 512 0.78 -33.43 20.91
CA VAL A 512 -0.40 -32.88 20.21
C VAL A 512 -0.93 -33.86 19.18
N PRO A 513 -1.96 -34.64 19.55
CA PRO A 513 -2.68 -35.47 18.57
C PRO A 513 -3.55 -34.60 17.64
N PRO A 514 -4.05 -35.14 16.51
CA PRO A 514 -4.94 -34.41 15.60
C PRO A 514 -6.14 -33.79 16.32
N GLY A 515 -6.47 -32.53 15.98
CA GLY A 515 -7.60 -31.79 16.58
C GLY A 515 -7.33 -31.18 17.95
N ARG A 516 -6.11 -31.28 18.46
CA ARG A 516 -5.66 -30.57 19.68
C ARG A 516 -4.71 -29.42 19.34
N THR A 517 -4.49 -28.52 20.30
CA THR A 517 -3.75 -27.27 20.09
C THR A 517 -2.46 -27.19 20.92
N VAL A 518 -1.53 -26.39 20.44
CA VAL A 518 -0.42 -25.83 21.21
C VAL A 518 -0.89 -24.48 21.76
N VAL A 519 -0.81 -24.26 23.06
CA VAL A 519 -1.16 -23.00 23.71
C VAL A 519 0.10 -22.19 24.00
N PRO A 520 0.43 -21.18 23.17
CA PRO A 520 1.54 -20.25 23.45
C PRO A 520 1.16 -19.33 24.62
N VAL A 521 2.11 -19.04 25.51
CA VAL A 521 1.83 -18.24 26.70
C VAL A 521 2.60 -16.91 26.66
N PRO A 522 1.92 -15.80 27.03
CA PRO A 522 0.48 -15.67 27.24
C PRO A 522 -0.28 -15.76 25.90
N PRO A 523 -1.50 -16.35 25.88
CA PRO A 523 -2.34 -16.28 24.70
C PRO A 523 -2.67 -14.82 24.37
N VAL A 524 -2.40 -14.40 23.13
CA VAL A 524 -2.69 -13.03 22.70
C VAL A 524 -4.18 -12.92 22.38
N THR A 525 -4.87 -12.00 23.06
CA THR A 525 -6.31 -11.73 22.91
C THR A 525 -6.59 -10.27 22.52
N GLY A 526 -5.60 -9.57 21.98
CA GLY A 526 -5.68 -8.16 21.57
C GLY A 526 -4.75 -7.83 20.42
N ALA A 527 -4.60 -6.54 20.13
CA ALA A 527 -3.65 -6.07 19.15
C ALA A 527 -2.21 -6.26 19.64
N GLY A 528 -1.31 -6.67 18.76
CA GLY A 528 0.12 -6.71 19.04
C GLY A 528 0.84 -7.97 18.59
N ALA A 529 2.11 -8.06 18.95
CA ALA A 529 2.97 -9.18 18.55
C ALA A 529 2.56 -10.47 19.25
N SER A 530 2.31 -11.52 18.50
CA SER A 530 1.93 -12.85 18.99
C SER A 530 3.06 -13.85 18.75
N PRO A 531 3.76 -14.32 19.81
CA PRO A 531 4.77 -15.38 19.65
C PRO A 531 4.21 -16.64 18.99
N GLY A 532 3.01 -17.05 19.36
CA GLY A 532 2.35 -18.23 18.78
C GLY A 532 2.10 -18.11 17.28
N MET A 533 1.66 -16.94 16.81
CA MET A 533 1.51 -16.69 15.38
C MET A 533 2.84 -16.71 14.65
N LEU A 534 3.88 -16.10 15.23
CA LEU A 534 5.23 -16.14 14.66
C LEU A 534 5.75 -17.56 14.55
N TRP A 535 5.62 -18.37 15.62
CA TRP A 535 6.05 -19.77 15.61
C TRP A 535 5.30 -20.58 14.55
N SER A 536 3.97 -20.42 14.50
CA SER A 536 3.11 -21.07 13.51
C SER A 536 3.52 -20.69 12.09
N ALA A 537 3.69 -19.39 11.80
CA ALA A 537 4.12 -18.90 10.48
C ALA A 537 5.50 -19.44 10.06
N ARG A 538 6.46 -19.46 11.01
CA ARG A 538 7.84 -19.91 10.77
C ARG A 538 7.98 -21.42 10.64
N THR A 539 7.02 -22.18 11.16
CA THR A 539 6.94 -23.66 11.01
C THR A 539 5.96 -24.11 9.92
N GLY A 540 5.50 -23.18 9.06
CA GLY A 540 4.59 -23.48 7.95
C GLY A 540 3.19 -23.89 8.40
N LEU A 541 2.69 -23.27 9.50
CA LEU A 541 1.38 -23.56 10.12
C LEU A 541 1.27 -25.04 10.57
N ALA A 542 2.32 -25.56 11.19
CA ALA A 542 2.40 -26.96 11.54
C ALA A 542 1.50 -27.36 12.72
N PHE A 543 0.93 -26.43 13.46
CA PHE A 543 0.03 -26.63 14.60
C PHE A 543 -1.02 -25.52 14.70
N ASP A 544 -2.13 -25.85 15.34
CA ASP A 544 -3.20 -24.92 15.67
C ASP A 544 -2.96 -24.29 17.03
N ALA A 545 -3.28 -22.97 17.17
CA ALA A 545 -3.11 -22.24 18.41
C ALA A 545 -4.34 -21.39 18.76
N PRO A 546 -4.73 -21.28 20.04
CA PRO A 546 -5.76 -20.35 20.47
C PRO A 546 -5.26 -18.91 20.49
N GLY A 547 -6.18 -17.97 20.33
CA GLY A 547 -5.88 -16.54 20.32
C GLY A 547 -5.14 -16.09 19.07
N GLY A 548 -4.50 -14.93 19.15
CA GLY A 548 -3.74 -14.31 18.07
C GLY A 548 -4.17 -12.87 17.79
N PHE A 549 -3.49 -12.20 16.87
CA PHE A 549 -3.78 -10.84 16.43
C PHE A 549 -4.65 -10.88 15.17
N PHE A 550 -5.91 -10.52 15.29
CA PHE A 550 -6.92 -10.45 14.23
C PHE A 550 -8.09 -9.57 14.68
N ILE A 551 -9.05 -9.29 13.82
CA ILE A 551 -10.34 -8.69 14.18
C ILE A 551 -11.41 -9.76 14.04
N GLY A 552 -12.25 -9.88 15.06
CA GLY A 552 -13.36 -10.82 15.09
C GLY A 552 -14.56 -10.27 15.85
N PRO A 553 -15.66 -11.03 15.94
CA PRO A 553 -16.82 -10.66 16.74
C PRO A 553 -16.51 -10.77 18.24
N THR A 554 -17.19 -9.97 19.04
CA THR A 554 -17.08 -9.98 20.52
C THR A 554 -17.57 -11.30 21.11
N ALA A 555 -18.64 -11.87 20.55
CA ALA A 555 -19.18 -13.17 20.89
C ALA A 555 -19.96 -13.75 19.71
N ALA A 556 -20.38 -15.01 19.80
CA ALA A 556 -21.18 -15.65 18.75
C ALA A 556 -22.50 -14.89 18.45
N GLU A 557 -23.09 -14.26 19.46
CA GLU A 557 -24.35 -13.50 19.38
C GLU A 557 -24.13 -11.98 19.33
N ASP A 558 -22.87 -11.52 19.51
CA ASP A 558 -22.49 -10.11 19.45
C ASP A 558 -21.46 -9.89 18.33
N PRO A 559 -21.91 -9.43 17.15
CA PRO A 559 -21.04 -9.21 16.00
C PRO A 559 -20.17 -7.96 16.11
N THR A 560 -20.23 -7.20 17.20
CA THR A 560 -19.39 -6.01 17.39
C THR A 560 -17.91 -6.37 17.26
N ALA A 561 -17.18 -5.61 16.43
CA ALA A 561 -15.77 -5.83 16.18
C ALA A 561 -14.91 -5.69 17.45
N ARG A 562 -13.99 -6.62 17.65
CA ARG A 562 -12.95 -6.53 18.68
C ARG A 562 -11.60 -6.99 18.15
N TRP A 563 -10.53 -6.57 18.80
CA TRP A 563 -9.21 -7.13 18.60
C TRP A 563 -9.10 -8.50 19.29
N GLY A 564 -8.62 -9.50 18.53
CA GLY A 564 -8.30 -10.84 19.05
C GLY A 564 -9.51 -11.64 19.50
N ALA A 565 -9.22 -12.75 20.17
CA ALA A 565 -10.21 -13.65 20.76
C ALA A 565 -10.92 -13.02 21.96
N PRO A 566 -12.15 -13.45 22.27
CA PRO A 566 -12.78 -13.13 23.54
C PRO A 566 -11.89 -13.50 24.72
N ASP A 567 -11.80 -12.60 25.70
CA ASP A 567 -10.99 -12.82 26.89
C ASP A 567 -11.55 -13.99 27.72
N ARG A 568 -10.66 -14.90 28.08
CA ARG A 568 -10.95 -15.96 29.04
C ARG A 568 -10.21 -15.69 30.36
N PRO A 569 -10.74 -16.10 31.51
CA PRO A 569 -10.12 -15.80 32.79
C PRO A 569 -8.63 -16.15 32.87
N THR A 570 -8.23 -17.30 32.34
CA THR A 570 -6.82 -17.70 32.31
C THR A 570 -5.96 -16.81 31.41
N SER A 571 -6.47 -16.38 30.27
CA SER A 571 -5.72 -15.45 29.37
C SER A 571 -5.55 -14.07 30.02
N VAL A 572 -6.58 -13.57 30.71
CA VAL A 572 -6.54 -12.30 31.47
C VAL A 572 -5.52 -12.38 32.61
N LEU A 573 -5.55 -13.46 33.38
CA LEU A 573 -4.60 -13.68 34.46
C LEU A 573 -3.15 -13.69 33.98
N LEU A 574 -2.85 -14.51 32.97
CA LEU A 574 -1.50 -14.65 32.45
C LEU A 574 -0.99 -13.37 31.77
N ARG A 575 -1.86 -12.63 31.07
CA ARG A 575 -1.53 -11.31 30.51
C ARG A 575 -1.18 -10.31 31.62
N ARG A 576 -2.00 -10.21 32.66
CA ARG A 576 -1.73 -9.35 33.81
C ARG A 576 -0.38 -9.68 34.45
N VAL A 577 -0.11 -10.95 34.72
CA VAL A 577 1.19 -11.39 35.29
C VAL A 577 2.35 -11.02 34.34
N ALA A 578 2.20 -11.17 33.03
CA ALA A 578 3.23 -10.80 32.07
C ALA A 578 3.49 -9.29 32.02
N GLU A 579 2.45 -8.47 32.19
CA GLU A 579 2.52 -7.01 32.13
C GLU A 579 3.05 -6.39 33.43
N THR A 580 2.60 -6.90 34.58
CA THR A 580 2.92 -6.32 35.88
C THR A 580 4.11 -6.98 36.60
N GLY A 581 4.45 -8.23 36.22
CA GLY A 581 5.40 -9.05 36.97
C GLY A 581 4.91 -9.52 38.35
N GLU A 582 3.68 -9.23 38.74
CA GLU A 582 3.08 -9.66 39.99
C GLU A 582 2.71 -11.14 39.93
N MET A 583 3.03 -11.88 40.97
CA MET A 583 2.65 -13.30 41.15
C MET A 583 1.45 -13.40 42.08
N PRO A 584 0.23 -13.55 41.54
CA PRO A 584 -0.96 -13.69 42.39
C PRO A 584 -0.96 -15.05 43.09
N ALA A 585 -1.61 -15.11 44.26
CA ALA A 585 -1.91 -16.38 44.90
C ALA A 585 -2.96 -17.12 44.06
N VAL A 586 -2.61 -18.30 43.53
CA VAL A 586 -3.50 -19.13 42.74
C VAL A 586 -4.38 -19.97 43.62
N THR A 587 -5.68 -19.76 43.56
CA THR A 587 -6.71 -20.49 44.30
C THR A 587 -7.23 -21.70 43.51
N ASP A 588 -8.03 -22.55 44.14
CA ASP A 588 -8.70 -23.67 43.48
C ASP A 588 -9.74 -23.22 42.46
N VAL A 589 -10.25 -21.98 42.57
CA VAL A 589 -11.16 -21.40 41.59
C VAL A 589 -10.42 -21.14 40.29
N GLU A 590 -9.25 -20.51 40.35
CA GLU A 590 -8.43 -20.22 39.19
C GLU A 590 -7.90 -21.50 38.53
N ARG A 591 -7.55 -22.54 39.31
CA ARG A 591 -7.17 -23.85 38.77
C ARG A 591 -8.31 -24.50 37.99
N ARG A 592 -9.53 -24.52 38.53
CA ARG A 592 -10.70 -25.06 37.83
C ARG A 592 -10.97 -24.27 36.54
N GLN A 593 -10.90 -22.95 36.61
CA GLN A 593 -11.11 -22.10 35.46
C GLN A 593 -10.02 -22.33 34.38
N ALA A 594 -8.77 -22.53 34.79
CA ALA A 594 -7.70 -22.85 33.85
C ALA A 594 -7.96 -24.18 33.12
N VAL A 595 -8.48 -25.19 33.83
CA VAL A 595 -8.86 -26.48 33.20
C VAL A 595 -10.02 -26.30 32.21
N GLU A 596 -11.01 -25.48 32.53
CA GLU A 596 -12.13 -25.16 31.64
C GLU A 596 -11.66 -24.43 30.39
N ASP A 597 -10.76 -23.43 30.52
CA ASP A 597 -10.20 -22.70 29.43
C ASP A 597 -9.33 -23.60 28.52
N LEU A 598 -8.52 -24.50 29.10
CA LEU A 598 -7.73 -25.49 28.36
C LEU A 598 -8.60 -26.48 27.60
N ARG A 599 -9.74 -26.90 28.16
CA ARG A 599 -10.73 -27.75 27.48
C ARG A 599 -11.35 -27.02 26.27
N HIS A 600 -11.75 -25.76 26.46
CA HIS A 600 -12.27 -24.95 25.38
C HIS A 600 -11.25 -24.83 24.25
N TRP A 601 -10.00 -24.54 24.56
CA TRP A 601 -8.91 -24.44 23.58
C TRP A 601 -8.49 -25.79 23.00
N ARG A 602 -9.06 -26.89 23.45
CA ARG A 602 -8.64 -28.25 23.09
C ARG A 602 -7.13 -28.46 23.28
N ALA A 603 -6.57 -27.87 24.32
CA ALA A 603 -5.14 -27.84 24.57
C ALA A 603 -4.57 -29.26 24.73
N ALA A 604 -3.39 -29.50 24.21
CA ALA A 604 -2.58 -30.67 24.52
C ALA A 604 -1.34 -30.29 25.32
N VAL A 605 -0.77 -29.16 24.97
CA VAL A 605 0.47 -28.65 25.57
C VAL A 605 0.42 -27.13 25.69
N VAL A 606 0.86 -26.63 26.85
CA VAL A 606 1.09 -25.20 27.08
C VAL A 606 2.59 -24.95 26.93
N VAL A 607 2.97 -23.91 26.19
CA VAL A 607 4.37 -23.61 25.85
C VAL A 607 4.68 -22.15 26.16
N GLN A 608 5.62 -21.92 27.05
CA GLN A 608 6.23 -20.61 27.28
C GLN A 608 7.62 -20.60 26.64
N GLY A 609 7.78 -19.81 25.57
CA GLY A 609 9.06 -19.64 24.89
C GLY A 609 9.83 -18.44 25.40
N GLY A 610 11.15 -18.59 25.50
CA GLY A 610 12.06 -17.49 25.82
C GLY A 610 12.11 -17.06 27.27
N LEU A 611 13.23 -16.43 27.64
CA LEU A 611 13.49 -15.96 29.01
C LEU A 611 12.81 -14.63 29.35
N HIS A 612 12.26 -13.93 28.35
CA HIS A 612 11.77 -12.55 28.51
C HIS A 612 10.41 -12.41 29.22
N LEU A 613 9.58 -13.47 29.26
CA LEU A 613 8.33 -13.46 30.06
C LEU A 613 8.55 -13.73 31.55
N GLY A 614 9.80 -14.06 31.89
CA GLY A 614 10.26 -14.13 33.25
C GLY A 614 9.67 -15.24 34.12
N TYR A 615 10.22 -15.31 35.30
CA TYR A 615 9.81 -16.19 36.36
C TYR A 615 8.35 -16.07 36.81
N PRO A 616 7.71 -14.85 36.82
CA PRO A 616 6.33 -14.71 37.29
C PRO A 616 5.30 -15.52 36.50
N VAL A 617 5.39 -15.52 35.16
CA VAL A 617 4.46 -16.28 34.30
C VAL A 617 4.66 -17.78 34.49
N LYS A 618 5.91 -18.22 34.48
CA LYS A 618 6.27 -19.64 34.71
C LYS A 618 5.78 -20.12 36.09
N HIS A 619 6.01 -19.33 37.15
CA HIS A 619 5.59 -19.66 38.51
C HIS A 619 4.05 -19.74 38.62
N THR A 620 3.34 -18.81 37.98
CA THR A 620 1.88 -18.83 37.95
C THR A 620 1.36 -20.06 37.20
N LEU A 621 1.99 -20.45 36.09
CA LEU A 621 1.63 -21.67 35.35
C LEU A 621 1.90 -22.93 36.19
N ASP A 622 3.02 -23.00 36.93
CA ASP A 622 3.30 -24.12 37.81
C ASP A 622 2.23 -24.24 38.95
N ALA A 623 1.77 -23.11 39.45
CA ALA A 623 0.72 -23.09 40.46
C ALA A 623 -0.66 -23.49 39.90
N LEU A 624 -0.93 -23.20 38.62
CA LEU A 624 -2.18 -23.56 37.94
C LEU A 624 -2.21 -25.03 37.48
N LEU A 625 -1.08 -25.49 36.85
CA LEU A 625 -1.04 -26.71 36.02
C LEU A 625 -0.15 -27.82 36.62
N GLY A 626 0.59 -27.51 37.71
CA GLY A 626 1.69 -28.34 38.19
C GLY A 626 3.04 -27.99 37.50
N PRO A 627 4.14 -28.63 37.93
CA PRO A 627 5.48 -28.24 37.50
C PRO A 627 5.71 -28.47 36.01
N GLY A 628 6.12 -27.39 35.28
CA GLY A 628 6.54 -27.46 33.89
C GLY A 628 7.93 -28.07 33.73
N ARG A 629 8.25 -28.52 32.52
CA ARG A 629 9.56 -29.08 32.16
C ARG A 629 10.24 -28.15 31.14
N GLU A 630 11.52 -27.96 31.29
CA GLU A 630 12.31 -27.24 30.27
C GLU A 630 12.73 -28.23 29.17
N VAL A 631 12.31 -27.95 27.93
CA VAL A 631 12.58 -28.79 26.76
C VAL A 631 12.88 -27.88 25.56
N GLY A 632 14.03 -28.02 24.93
CA GLY A 632 14.35 -27.32 23.70
C GLY A 632 14.21 -25.80 23.76
N GLY A 633 14.61 -25.17 24.86
CA GLY A 633 14.56 -23.71 25.07
C GLY A 633 13.16 -23.17 25.35
N ALA A 634 12.22 -24.01 25.74
CA ALA A 634 10.88 -23.64 26.19
C ALA A 634 10.52 -24.33 27.51
N TRP A 635 9.65 -23.69 28.31
CA TRP A 635 8.93 -24.35 29.37
C TRP A 635 7.66 -24.98 28.80
N VAL A 636 7.42 -26.24 29.15
CA VAL A 636 6.38 -27.09 28.54
C VAL A 636 5.57 -27.75 29.63
N TRP A 637 4.23 -27.66 29.56
CA TRP A 637 3.26 -28.32 30.43
C TRP A 637 2.41 -29.26 29.56
N ASP A 638 2.49 -30.56 29.80
CA ASP A 638 1.57 -31.53 29.22
C ASP A 638 0.24 -31.47 30.00
N VAL A 639 -0.79 -30.93 29.37
CA VAL A 639 -2.09 -30.70 30.02
C VAL A 639 -3.14 -31.78 29.69
N ARG A 640 -2.78 -32.77 28.88
CA ARG A 640 -3.69 -33.87 28.52
C ARG A 640 -4.25 -34.59 29.75
N PRO A 641 -3.46 -34.87 30.81
CA PRO A 641 -3.99 -35.51 32.00
C PRO A 641 -5.00 -34.67 32.79
N LEU A 642 -4.96 -33.32 32.63
CA LEU A 642 -5.82 -32.38 33.38
C LEU A 642 -7.19 -32.22 32.72
N ILE A 643 -7.29 -32.49 31.42
CA ILE A 643 -8.49 -32.16 30.62
C ILE A 643 -9.27 -33.39 30.13
N GLY A 644 -8.69 -34.57 30.25
CA GLY A 644 -9.30 -35.84 29.82
C GLY A 644 -9.12 -36.14 28.34
#